data_fbf5eb02819e3bc0dfc021e6b53c4cef
#
_entry.id   fbf5eb02819e3bc0dfc021e6b53c4cef
#
_cell.length_a   1.000
_cell.length_b   1.000
_cell.length_c   1.000
_cell.angle_alpha   90.00
_cell.angle_beta   90.00
_cell.angle_gamma   90.00
#
_symmetry.space_group_name_H-M   'P 1'
#
loop_
_entity.id
_entity.type
_entity.pdbx_description
1 polymer ?
#
loop_
_entity_poly.entity_id
_entity_poly.type
_entity_poly.pdbx_seq_one_letter_code
_entity_poly.pdbx_strand_id
1 'polypeptide(L)'
;MSPVTFNTAFIQGSEQPPDLKEFLRANSVLPGIYRVDIYVNRTLSGRRDVAFSKNRRSGRIEPCLTLEMLQGFGLDPARLPATGEPDEACFDLPAGVEFARVDYHPDALRLNISVPQAVMARSARGYVSPQLWDEGEPAAFVNYNVNAVRRRNQNLDTDQYYVGLRNGVNLGAWRLRNESSLLYGADRSWRYRGNRTFAQRDITALKSQLTVGEAFSDSQVFDSVRFRGASIASDDGMLPDSERNYAPVIRGTAETNATVEVRQNGFLLYSSNVSPGPFEITDIYPSGSNGDLDVTIIEADGRRRSFTQAYASLPIMVPAGALRFSLAAGQVDNEGQSSPAFASAALIYGLSERVTGFGGLQLAEGYQAANIGTGVNTGVGAVSLDVTHSVSQQKLQALAGQSLRVRYANTLDVTDTTLAVAGYRYSTEAYRTLNQHVSDMNDSLNGLPGGQPKDRLELNVTQVLPAQNASLSLTASEQRYWNLPGKTRQLYLSYNAAWRSLNYSLSVERNQDFGRSGDVTPDTRIAFSVTLPLGASPGSSRLSFNGVRGSAGDYSVQAGLNGQVLDDRDTFYSVQTGRDSSSGSYGAGKVNTTLPYGRFEAGYSQGQDYDALTLAATGSVVAHAGGINLGQPLGETFALVHVPDVGGARLKSFNNVATAANGYAVMPYAQPYRTNWVSLDTRQLGADIDLESAITQIVPRRGAMPLVRFKAAVGRRVQFELVRADGSKVPLGASVEDEQGRALAVVDPSSQALVLSEQDSGRLQVRWSDQRCEAPFELPPRDPARVYERLKVICQ
;
A
#
# COMPACT_ATOMS: atom_id res chain seq x y z
N MET A 1 -19.72 44.75 -0.46
CA MET A 1 -20.87 43.84 -0.52
C MET A 1 -22.09 44.57 -0.14
N SER A 2 -23.15 44.53 -0.92
CA SER A 2 -24.42 45.16 -0.61
C SER A 2 -25.02 44.46 0.61
N PRO A 3 -25.64 45.25 1.55
CA PRO A 3 -26.30 44.65 2.71
C PRO A 3 -27.46 43.78 2.26
N VAL A 4 -27.55 42.55 2.80
CA VAL A 4 -28.69 41.67 2.55
C VAL A 4 -29.88 42.28 3.34
N THR A 5 -31.00 42.56 2.67
CA THR A 5 -32.21 43.03 3.32
C THR A 5 -33.26 41.92 3.28
N PHE A 6 -33.74 41.50 4.43
CA PHE A 6 -34.82 40.53 4.56
C PHE A 6 -36.18 41.29 4.59
N ASN A 7 -37.10 40.83 3.79
CA ASN A 7 -38.47 41.30 3.90
C ASN A 7 -39.17 40.50 5.01
N THR A 8 -39.34 41.14 6.15
CA THR A 8 -39.96 40.55 7.35
C THR A 8 -41.42 40.10 7.15
N ALA A 9 -42.10 40.58 6.07
CA ALA A 9 -43.45 40.13 5.75
C ALA A 9 -43.53 38.66 5.30
N PHE A 10 -42.39 38.01 4.97
CA PHE A 10 -42.33 36.60 4.63
C PHE A 10 -42.06 35.70 5.86
N ILE A 11 -41.78 36.28 7.03
CA ILE A 11 -41.57 35.52 8.28
C ILE A 11 -42.95 35.33 8.92
N GLN A 12 -43.53 34.15 8.73
CA GLN A 12 -44.83 33.79 9.34
C GLN A 12 -44.57 33.09 10.69
N GLY A 13 -45.27 33.48 11.71
CA GLY A 13 -45.40 32.68 12.94
C GLY A 13 -44.80 33.23 14.24
N SER A 14 -44.34 34.50 14.29
CA SER A 14 -43.96 35.12 15.57
C SER A 14 -44.60 36.48 15.74
N GLU A 15 -45.20 36.73 16.93
CA GLU A 15 -45.71 38.06 17.34
C GLU A 15 -44.59 39.11 17.56
N GLN A 16 -43.32 38.60 17.69
CA GLN A 16 -42.10 39.45 17.67
C GLN A 16 -41.20 39.00 16.53
N PRO A 17 -40.79 39.95 15.64
CA PRO A 17 -39.87 39.62 14.58
C PRO A 17 -38.54 39.15 15.21
N PRO A 18 -37.97 38.02 14.79
CA PRO A 18 -36.68 37.55 15.26
C PRO A 18 -35.60 38.61 14.99
N ASP A 19 -34.63 38.73 15.88
CA ASP A 19 -33.48 39.64 15.68
C ASP A 19 -32.65 39.17 14.48
N LEU A 20 -32.95 39.77 13.31
CA LEU A 20 -32.30 39.43 12.03
C LEU A 20 -30.92 40.07 11.88
N LYS A 21 -30.41 40.82 12.86
CA LYS A 21 -29.12 41.51 12.77
C LYS A 21 -27.95 40.57 12.46
N GLU A 22 -27.99 39.37 12.99
CA GLU A 22 -26.96 38.37 12.74
C GLU A 22 -27.04 37.82 11.30
N PHE A 23 -28.21 37.74 10.69
CA PHE A 23 -28.42 37.26 9.32
C PHE A 23 -28.20 38.30 8.24
N LEU A 24 -28.10 39.59 8.62
CA LEU A 24 -27.79 40.69 7.69
C LEU A 24 -26.33 40.69 7.20
N ARG A 25 -25.50 39.86 7.81
CA ARG A 25 -24.07 39.75 7.46
C ARG A 25 -23.82 38.51 6.64
N ALA A 26 -22.99 38.64 5.61
CA ALA A 26 -22.53 37.49 4.87
C ALA A 26 -21.78 36.49 5.79
N ASN A 27 -22.04 35.19 5.60
CA ASN A 27 -21.44 34.10 6.35
C ASN A 27 -21.73 34.10 7.87
N SER A 28 -22.85 34.70 8.31
CA SER A 28 -23.28 34.59 9.69
C SER A 28 -23.75 33.16 10.03
N VAL A 29 -23.48 32.76 11.26
CA VAL A 29 -23.83 31.43 11.77
C VAL A 29 -24.41 31.60 13.19
N LEU A 30 -25.29 30.70 13.57
CA LEU A 30 -25.80 30.67 14.94
C LEU A 30 -24.81 29.99 15.91
N PRO A 31 -24.84 30.32 17.21
CA PRO A 31 -24.06 29.56 18.17
C PRO A 31 -24.45 28.09 18.17
N GLY A 32 -23.46 27.17 18.16
CA GLY A 32 -23.71 25.75 18.12
C GLY A 32 -22.46 24.96 17.75
N ILE A 33 -22.59 23.64 17.65
CA ILE A 33 -21.53 22.76 17.21
C ILE A 33 -21.81 22.40 15.74
N TYR A 34 -20.84 22.67 14.89
CA TYR A 34 -20.93 22.39 13.44
C TYR A 34 -19.82 21.43 13.03
N ARG A 35 -20.18 20.44 12.25
CA ARG A 35 -19.22 19.50 11.67
C ARG A 35 -18.69 20.07 10.36
N VAL A 36 -17.43 20.52 10.39
CA VAL A 36 -16.83 21.29 9.31
C VAL A 36 -15.60 20.63 8.72
N ASP A 37 -15.39 20.81 7.41
CA ASP A 37 -14.15 20.47 6.72
C ASP A 37 -13.13 21.59 6.98
N ILE A 38 -12.02 21.23 7.63
CA ILE A 38 -10.98 22.17 8.02
C ILE A 38 -9.84 22.14 7.00
N TYR A 39 -9.57 23.31 6.43
CA TYR A 39 -8.45 23.53 5.53
C TYR A 39 -7.43 24.46 6.19
N VAL A 40 -6.18 24.00 6.27
CA VAL A 40 -5.05 24.81 6.75
C VAL A 40 -4.15 25.10 5.55
N ASN A 41 -3.92 26.37 5.28
CA ASN A 41 -3.15 26.83 4.11
C ASN A 41 -3.57 26.13 2.80
N ARG A 42 -4.90 26.01 2.58
CA ARG A 42 -5.56 25.35 1.43
C ARG A 42 -5.44 23.82 1.39
N THR A 43 -4.79 23.21 2.36
CA THR A 43 -4.69 21.75 2.46
C THR A 43 -5.75 21.23 3.42
N LEU A 44 -6.55 20.24 3.02
CA LEU A 44 -7.54 19.60 3.89
C LEU A 44 -6.82 18.93 5.07
N SER A 45 -7.13 19.40 6.28
CA SER A 45 -6.57 18.87 7.54
C SER A 45 -7.48 17.83 8.19
N GLY A 46 -8.77 17.83 7.87
CA GLY A 46 -9.74 16.86 8.36
C GLY A 46 -11.13 17.43 8.49
N ARG A 47 -12.07 16.59 8.91
CA ARG A 47 -13.45 16.98 9.27
C ARG A 47 -13.64 16.78 10.75
N ARG A 48 -14.06 17.83 11.48
CA ARG A 48 -14.24 17.81 12.94
C ARG A 48 -15.46 18.62 13.36
N ASP A 49 -15.96 18.30 14.54
CA ASP A 49 -16.96 19.12 15.23
C ASP A 49 -16.27 20.32 15.85
N VAL A 50 -16.70 21.52 15.46
CA VAL A 50 -16.17 22.79 15.96
C VAL A 50 -17.30 23.56 16.59
N ALA A 51 -17.11 24.00 17.83
CA ALA A 51 -18.05 24.86 18.51
C ALA A 51 -17.93 26.29 17.96
N PHE A 52 -19.06 26.92 17.65
CA PHE A 52 -19.17 28.33 17.27
C PHE A 52 -19.80 29.10 18.42
N SER A 53 -19.07 30.06 18.94
CA SER A 53 -19.49 30.85 20.09
C SER A 53 -19.22 32.35 19.88
N LYS A 54 -19.83 33.19 20.68
CA LYS A 54 -19.63 34.63 20.59
C LYS A 54 -18.22 34.98 21.10
N ASN A 55 -17.38 35.49 20.22
CA ASN A 55 -16.07 36.02 20.57
C ASN A 55 -16.25 37.30 21.38
N ARG A 56 -15.60 37.37 22.52
CA ARG A 56 -15.72 38.52 23.46
C ARG A 56 -15.15 39.82 22.90
N ARG A 57 -14.13 39.73 22.01
CA ARG A 57 -13.48 40.91 21.40
C ARG A 57 -14.22 41.44 20.20
N SER A 58 -14.56 40.56 19.26
CA SER A 58 -15.22 40.94 18.00
C SER A 58 -16.74 41.09 18.15
N GLY A 59 -17.34 40.47 19.18
CA GLY A 59 -18.79 40.38 19.38
C GLY A 59 -19.48 39.49 18.33
N ARG A 60 -18.73 38.78 17.49
CA ARG A 60 -19.22 37.91 16.43
C ARG A 60 -19.23 36.46 16.89
N ILE A 61 -20.04 35.65 16.20
CA ILE A 61 -20.00 34.19 16.37
C ILE A 61 -18.88 33.67 15.49
N GLU A 62 -17.88 33.08 16.13
CA GLU A 62 -16.64 32.61 15.52
C GLU A 62 -16.33 31.18 15.99
N PRO A 63 -15.56 30.39 15.18
CA PRO A 63 -15.16 29.05 15.57
C PRO A 63 -14.21 29.11 16.78
N CYS A 64 -14.50 28.28 17.79
CA CYS A 64 -13.64 28.07 18.95
C CYS A 64 -12.52 27.09 18.59
N LEU A 65 -11.32 27.61 18.37
CA LEU A 65 -10.14 26.82 18.06
C LEU A 65 -9.34 26.59 19.34
N THR A 66 -9.30 25.35 19.84
CA THR A 66 -8.48 25.02 21.01
C THR A 66 -7.01 24.89 20.62
N LEU A 67 -6.10 25.06 21.59
CA LEU A 67 -4.67 24.88 21.37
C LEU A 67 -4.34 23.45 20.85
N GLU A 68 -5.04 22.47 21.38
CA GLU A 68 -4.94 21.08 20.94
C GLU A 68 -5.35 20.91 19.48
N MET A 69 -6.43 21.56 19.06
CA MET A 69 -6.85 21.58 17.65
C MET A 69 -5.78 22.21 16.76
N LEU A 70 -5.24 23.37 17.17
CA LEU A 70 -4.19 24.07 16.41
C LEU A 70 -2.91 23.23 16.29
N GLN A 71 -2.51 22.54 17.37
CA GLN A 71 -1.41 21.57 17.31
C GLN A 71 -1.72 20.41 16.33
N GLY A 72 -2.93 19.87 16.40
CA GLY A 72 -3.38 18.83 15.46
C GLY A 72 -3.42 19.30 14.00
N PHE A 73 -3.50 20.61 13.76
CA PHE A 73 -3.41 21.22 12.43
C PHE A 73 -1.98 21.56 12.01
N GLY A 74 -0.98 21.22 12.85
CA GLY A 74 0.43 21.41 12.53
C GLY A 74 0.97 22.79 12.87
N LEU A 75 0.34 23.55 13.77
CA LEU A 75 0.91 24.76 14.33
C LEU A 75 1.85 24.40 15.50
N ASP A 76 2.96 25.13 15.61
CA ASP A 76 3.95 24.96 16.68
C ASP A 76 3.51 25.76 17.92
N PRO A 77 3.15 25.09 19.04
CA PRO A 77 2.71 25.78 20.24
C PRO A 77 3.76 26.74 20.80
N ALA A 78 5.04 26.41 20.64
CA ALA A 78 6.14 27.25 21.12
C ALA A 78 6.28 28.58 20.35
N ARG A 79 5.63 28.66 19.19
CA ARG A 79 5.64 29.83 18.31
C ARG A 79 4.34 30.62 18.33
N LEU A 80 3.33 30.08 19.03
CA LEU A 80 2.11 30.80 19.30
C LEU A 80 2.34 31.72 20.50
N PRO A 81 1.83 32.96 20.46
CA PRO A 81 1.95 33.84 21.60
C PRO A 81 1.22 33.24 22.82
N ALA A 82 1.79 33.37 23.99
CA ALA A 82 1.15 32.96 25.24
C ALA A 82 -0.16 33.75 25.39
N THR A 83 -1.29 33.04 25.37
CA THR A 83 -2.59 33.67 25.66
C THR A 83 -2.64 34.04 27.14
N GLY A 84 -2.99 35.27 27.40
CA GLY A 84 -2.80 35.89 28.70
C GLY A 84 -3.76 35.48 29.84
N GLU A 85 -4.63 34.49 29.69
CA GLU A 85 -5.46 33.94 30.76
C GLU A 85 -5.66 32.43 30.62
N PRO A 86 -5.51 31.65 31.70
CA PRO A 86 -5.66 30.18 31.71
C PRO A 86 -7.08 29.67 31.44
N ASP A 87 -8.08 30.53 31.40
CA ASP A 87 -9.51 30.17 31.30
C ASP A 87 -10.12 30.31 29.91
N GLU A 88 -9.37 30.74 28.86
CA GLU A 88 -9.92 30.83 27.51
C GLU A 88 -9.68 29.51 26.75
N ALA A 89 -10.72 28.68 26.75
CA ALA A 89 -10.73 27.43 25.99
C ALA A 89 -10.56 27.64 24.45
N CYS A 90 -10.77 28.84 23.93
CA CYS A 90 -10.73 29.22 22.53
C CYS A 90 -9.60 30.18 22.23
N PHE A 91 -8.72 29.83 21.33
CA PHE A 91 -7.60 30.66 20.89
C PHE A 91 -8.02 31.59 19.75
N ASP A 92 -7.87 32.90 19.93
CA ASP A 92 -8.12 33.91 18.90
C ASP A 92 -6.89 33.98 17.97
N LEU A 93 -6.90 33.11 16.94
CA LEU A 93 -5.76 32.95 16.05
C LEU A 93 -5.43 34.22 15.24
N PRO A 94 -6.41 34.96 14.67
CA PRO A 94 -6.14 36.24 13.99
C PRO A 94 -5.59 37.34 14.92
N ALA A 95 -5.97 37.35 16.19
CA ALA A 95 -5.44 38.33 17.15
C ALA A 95 -4.06 37.96 17.68
N GLY A 96 -3.77 36.66 17.78
CA GLY A 96 -2.52 36.15 18.32
C GLY A 96 -1.39 36.01 17.31
N VAL A 97 -1.70 35.86 16.03
CA VAL A 97 -0.73 35.60 14.96
C VAL A 97 -0.92 36.60 13.83
N GLU A 98 0.08 37.44 13.59
CA GLU A 98 0.07 38.41 12.51
C GLU A 98 -0.13 37.71 11.14
N PHE A 99 -1.02 38.26 10.29
CA PHE A 99 -1.45 37.70 8.98
C PHE A 99 -2.23 36.38 9.04
N ALA A 100 -2.58 35.85 10.22
CA ALA A 100 -3.48 34.71 10.29
C ALA A 100 -4.92 35.13 9.94
N ARG A 101 -5.65 34.23 9.27
CA ARG A 101 -7.06 34.41 8.91
C ARG A 101 -7.82 33.12 9.18
N VAL A 102 -9.05 33.27 9.63
CA VAL A 102 -10.00 32.18 9.85
C VAL A 102 -11.29 32.54 9.15
N ASP A 103 -11.61 31.87 8.08
CA ASP A 103 -12.77 32.13 7.22
C ASP A 103 -13.69 30.90 7.21
N TYR A 104 -14.93 31.07 7.68
CA TYR A 104 -15.94 30.02 7.62
C TYR A 104 -16.91 30.26 6.47
N HIS A 105 -17.17 29.20 5.72
CA HIS A 105 -18.11 29.14 4.60
C HIS A 105 -19.28 28.23 4.98
N PRO A 106 -20.41 28.75 5.47
CA PRO A 106 -21.52 27.94 5.97
C PRO A 106 -22.22 27.13 4.88
N ASP A 107 -22.24 27.63 3.65
CA ASP A 107 -22.80 26.96 2.45
C ASP A 107 -22.06 25.66 2.10
N ALA A 108 -20.78 25.60 2.41
CA ALA A 108 -19.92 24.47 2.16
C ALA A 108 -19.51 23.70 3.43
N LEU A 109 -19.97 24.12 4.62
CA LEU A 109 -19.51 23.64 5.93
C LEU A 109 -17.99 23.58 6.03
N ARG A 110 -17.32 24.61 5.51
CA ARG A 110 -15.87 24.65 5.34
C ARG A 110 -15.24 25.76 6.17
N LEU A 111 -14.22 25.38 6.97
CA LEU A 111 -13.41 26.30 7.75
C LEU A 111 -12.01 26.40 7.14
N ASN A 112 -11.68 27.58 6.62
CA ASN A 112 -10.35 27.87 6.09
C ASN A 112 -9.51 28.59 7.13
N ILE A 113 -8.38 28.02 7.48
CA ILE A 113 -7.38 28.61 8.39
C ILE A 113 -6.14 28.92 7.55
N SER A 114 -5.80 30.19 7.43
CA SER A 114 -4.57 30.62 6.77
C SER A 114 -3.61 31.17 7.81
N VAL A 115 -2.42 30.63 7.90
CA VAL A 115 -1.36 31.01 8.86
C VAL A 115 -0.01 31.13 8.16
N PRO A 116 0.85 32.07 8.61
CA PRO A 116 2.21 32.15 8.13
C PRO A 116 2.98 30.86 8.38
N GLN A 117 3.86 30.46 7.44
CA GLN A 117 4.72 29.28 7.61
C GLN A 117 5.66 29.37 8.82
N ALA A 118 5.94 30.58 9.30
CA ALA A 118 6.79 30.80 10.48
C ALA A 118 6.19 30.23 11.76
N VAL A 119 4.85 30.13 11.88
CA VAL A 119 4.16 29.54 13.04
C VAL A 119 3.74 28.09 12.82
N MET A 120 3.93 27.58 11.63
CA MET A 120 3.75 26.16 11.37
C MET A 120 4.91 25.38 11.98
N ALA A 121 4.62 24.29 12.65
CA ALA A 121 5.63 23.28 12.92
C ALA A 121 6.25 22.90 11.56
N ARG A 122 7.58 22.88 11.47
CA ARG A 122 8.25 22.38 10.27
C ARG A 122 7.91 20.90 10.10
N SER A 123 6.73 20.62 9.57
CA SER A 123 6.39 19.26 9.21
C SER A 123 6.95 19.00 7.81
N ALA A 124 7.91 18.13 7.75
CA ALA A 124 8.36 17.58 6.48
C ALA A 124 7.14 16.90 5.80
N ARG A 125 7.09 16.94 4.47
CA ARG A 125 5.97 16.37 3.69
C ARG A 125 5.72 14.92 4.10
N GLY A 126 4.47 14.60 4.44
CA GLY A 126 4.04 13.26 4.87
C GLY A 126 4.27 12.97 6.37
N TYR A 127 4.72 13.94 7.17
CA TYR A 127 4.81 13.76 8.62
C TYR A 127 3.43 13.71 9.27
N VAL A 128 3.23 12.72 10.12
CA VAL A 128 2.05 12.61 10.99
C VAL A 128 2.52 12.44 12.43
N SER A 129 1.95 13.22 13.34
CA SER A 129 2.31 13.14 14.77
C SER A 129 2.12 11.72 15.29
N PRO A 130 3.10 11.16 16.04
CA PRO A 130 2.98 9.83 16.66
C PRO A 130 1.78 9.66 17.58
N GLN A 131 1.24 10.73 18.13
CA GLN A 131 0.02 10.72 18.97
C GLN A 131 -1.24 10.29 18.20
N LEU A 132 -1.23 10.44 16.87
CA LEU A 132 -2.32 10.03 15.97
C LEU A 132 -2.16 8.60 15.46
N TRP A 133 -1.06 7.92 15.78
CA TRP A 133 -0.81 6.58 15.30
C TRP A 133 -1.66 5.54 16.02
N ASP A 134 -2.52 4.86 15.28
CA ASP A 134 -3.46 3.88 15.78
C ASP A 134 -2.82 2.50 15.91
N GLU A 135 -2.87 1.89 17.08
CA GLU A 135 -2.38 0.53 17.33
C GLU A 135 -3.25 -0.55 16.70
N GLY A 136 -4.48 -0.20 16.33
CA GLY A 136 -5.45 -1.12 15.77
C GLY A 136 -6.11 -2.04 16.80
N GLU A 137 -7.12 -2.75 16.33
CA GLU A 137 -7.88 -3.72 17.13
C GLU A 137 -7.18 -5.09 17.17
N PRO A 138 -7.41 -5.87 18.24
CA PRO A 138 -6.98 -7.27 18.25
C PRO A 138 -7.60 -8.07 17.11
N ALA A 139 -6.77 -8.82 16.40
CA ALA A 139 -7.21 -9.63 15.26
C ALA A 139 -6.29 -10.80 15.00
N ALA A 140 -6.83 -11.84 14.41
CA ALA A 140 -6.07 -12.93 13.81
C ALA A 140 -6.39 -13.02 12.33
N PHE A 141 -5.40 -13.31 11.51
CA PHE A 141 -5.62 -13.43 10.07
C PHE A 141 -4.74 -14.50 9.43
N VAL A 142 -5.26 -15.02 8.33
CA VAL A 142 -4.55 -15.88 7.39
C VAL A 142 -4.64 -15.25 6.02
N ASN A 143 -3.50 -14.94 5.43
CA ASN A 143 -3.39 -14.46 4.06
C ASN A 143 -2.83 -15.61 3.21
N TYR A 144 -3.59 -16.06 2.23
CA TYR A 144 -3.25 -17.25 1.45
C TYR A 144 -2.99 -16.93 -0.03
N ASN A 145 -2.06 -17.68 -0.61
CA ASN A 145 -1.78 -17.72 -2.04
C ASN A 145 -1.70 -19.19 -2.47
N VAL A 146 -2.67 -19.65 -3.20
CA VAL A 146 -2.77 -21.03 -3.68
C VAL A 146 -2.57 -21.02 -5.19
N ASN A 147 -1.61 -21.82 -5.67
CA ASN A 147 -1.39 -22.09 -7.07
C ASN A 147 -1.43 -23.61 -7.30
N ALA A 148 -2.21 -24.04 -8.25
CA ALA A 148 -2.32 -25.43 -8.69
C ALA A 148 -2.03 -25.49 -10.20
N VAL A 149 -1.08 -26.31 -10.58
CA VAL A 149 -0.75 -26.55 -11.98
C VAL A 149 -0.75 -28.04 -12.21
N ARG A 150 -1.59 -28.49 -13.11
CA ARG A 150 -1.60 -29.86 -13.61
C ARG A 150 -1.15 -29.83 -15.05
N ARG A 151 -0.03 -30.48 -15.33
CA ARG A 151 0.49 -30.65 -16.68
C ARG A 151 0.46 -32.10 -17.07
N ARG A 152 -0.04 -32.35 -18.24
CA ARG A 152 0.08 -33.63 -18.92
C ARG A 152 1.01 -33.45 -20.11
N ASN A 153 2.03 -34.28 -20.20
CA ASN A 153 2.93 -34.34 -21.32
C ASN A 153 3.03 -35.80 -21.73
N GLN A 154 3.29 -36.10 -22.99
CA GLN A 154 3.37 -37.48 -23.54
C GLN A 154 4.23 -38.43 -22.70
N ASN A 155 5.23 -37.92 -22.00
CA ASN A 155 6.20 -38.71 -21.21
C ASN A 155 6.09 -38.58 -19.71
N LEU A 156 5.37 -37.59 -19.19
CA LEU A 156 5.33 -37.34 -17.75
C LEU A 156 4.14 -36.45 -17.35
N ASP A 157 3.25 -36.98 -16.55
CA ASP A 157 2.21 -36.20 -15.88
C ASP A 157 2.79 -35.57 -14.60
N THR A 158 2.68 -34.26 -14.47
CA THR A 158 3.16 -33.55 -13.28
C THR A 158 2.04 -32.71 -12.68
N ASP A 159 1.76 -32.97 -11.40
CA ASP A 159 0.93 -32.11 -10.56
C ASP A 159 1.85 -31.30 -9.64
N GLN A 160 1.65 -29.99 -9.62
CA GLN A 160 2.37 -29.07 -8.76
C GLN A 160 1.37 -28.21 -8.00
N TYR A 161 1.43 -28.26 -6.67
CA TYR A 161 0.61 -27.39 -5.82
C TYR A 161 1.51 -26.56 -4.91
N TYR A 162 1.18 -25.32 -4.80
CA TYR A 162 1.83 -24.37 -3.91
C TYR A 162 0.77 -23.69 -3.05
N VAL A 163 0.99 -23.69 -1.74
CA VAL A 163 0.18 -22.92 -0.79
C VAL A 163 1.13 -22.05 0.03
N GLY A 164 1.15 -20.77 -0.24
CA GLY A 164 1.85 -19.78 0.56
C GLY A 164 0.91 -19.21 1.62
N LEU A 165 1.36 -19.16 2.86
CA LEU A 165 0.59 -18.66 4.00
C LEU A 165 1.36 -17.55 4.70
N ARG A 166 0.70 -16.44 4.97
CA ARG A 166 1.15 -15.40 5.89
C ARG A 166 0.10 -15.24 6.98
N ASN A 167 0.40 -15.79 8.12
CA ASN A 167 -0.46 -15.77 9.28
C ASN A 167 -0.07 -14.66 10.22
N GLY A 168 -1.03 -14.05 10.91
CA GLY A 168 -0.74 -13.00 11.86
C GLY A 168 -1.74 -12.94 12.99
N VAL A 169 -1.24 -12.50 14.16
CA VAL A 169 -2.06 -12.14 15.31
C VAL A 169 -1.61 -10.77 15.82
N ASN A 170 -2.55 -9.86 16.00
CA ASN A 170 -2.34 -8.54 16.57
C ASN A 170 -2.88 -8.52 18.00
N LEU A 171 -2.02 -8.18 18.97
CA LEU A 171 -2.36 -8.07 20.39
C LEU A 171 -1.72 -6.82 20.98
N GLY A 172 -2.51 -5.75 21.14
CA GLY A 172 -1.99 -4.44 21.51
C GLY A 172 -0.89 -3.99 20.56
N ALA A 173 0.28 -3.62 21.07
CA ALA A 173 1.41 -3.19 20.27
C ALA A 173 2.18 -4.35 19.56
N TRP A 174 1.91 -5.61 19.92
CA TRP A 174 2.62 -6.75 19.36
C TRP A 174 1.98 -7.33 18.11
N ARG A 175 2.81 -7.70 17.15
CA ARG A 175 2.47 -8.30 15.86
C ARG A 175 3.17 -9.64 15.74
N LEU A 176 2.47 -10.74 16.03
CA LEU A 176 2.96 -12.09 15.78
C LEU A 176 2.76 -12.41 14.29
N ARG A 177 3.78 -12.92 13.64
CA ARG A 177 3.76 -13.25 12.20
C ARG A 177 4.39 -14.62 11.99
N ASN A 178 3.77 -15.37 11.09
CA ASN A 178 4.30 -16.62 10.57
C ASN A 178 4.16 -16.64 9.07
N GLU A 179 5.24 -16.92 8.39
CA GLU A 179 5.28 -17.11 6.93
C GLU A 179 5.71 -18.54 6.65
N SER A 180 4.92 -19.24 5.89
CA SER A 180 5.17 -20.65 5.57
C SER A 180 4.67 -20.99 4.18
N SER A 181 5.19 -22.07 3.62
CA SER A 181 4.75 -22.59 2.34
C SER A 181 4.60 -24.11 2.40
N LEU A 182 3.65 -24.59 1.62
CA LEU A 182 3.41 -26.00 1.39
C LEU A 182 3.58 -26.26 -0.10
N LEU A 183 4.44 -27.17 -0.45
CA LEU A 183 4.77 -27.52 -1.83
C LEU A 183 4.48 -28.99 -2.07
N TYR A 184 3.80 -29.28 -3.17
CA TYR A 184 3.70 -30.64 -3.74
C TYR A 184 4.32 -30.60 -5.13
N GLY A 185 5.26 -31.48 -5.39
CA GLY A 185 6.04 -31.44 -6.63
C GLY A 185 6.24 -32.81 -7.28
N ALA A 186 7.24 -32.89 -8.15
CA ALA A 186 7.52 -34.05 -8.97
C ALA A 186 7.84 -35.36 -8.20
N ASP A 187 8.27 -35.25 -6.95
CA ASP A 187 8.49 -36.38 -6.03
C ASP A 187 7.19 -36.94 -5.41
N ARG A 188 6.04 -36.34 -5.78
CA ARG A 188 4.68 -36.68 -5.27
C ARG A 188 4.56 -36.63 -3.76
N SER A 189 5.34 -35.77 -3.13
CA SER A 189 5.30 -35.56 -1.67
C SER A 189 4.97 -34.12 -1.32
N TRP A 190 4.29 -33.92 -0.19
CA TRP A 190 4.09 -32.63 0.40
C TRP A 190 5.29 -32.21 1.24
N ARG A 191 5.83 -31.05 0.97
CA ARG A 191 6.92 -30.44 1.75
C ARG A 191 6.45 -29.15 2.38
N TYR A 192 6.39 -29.14 3.69
CA TYR A 192 6.16 -27.94 4.48
C TYR A 192 7.49 -27.23 4.72
N ARG A 193 7.49 -25.91 4.58
CA ARG A 193 8.63 -25.07 4.89
C ARG A 193 8.18 -23.86 5.69
N GLY A 194 8.65 -23.72 6.92
CA GLY A 194 8.53 -22.49 7.69
C GLY A 194 9.56 -21.49 7.18
N ASN A 195 9.11 -20.38 6.60
CA ASN A 195 10.02 -19.37 6.08
C ASN A 195 10.54 -18.48 7.22
N ARG A 196 9.64 -18.00 8.08
CA ARG A 196 9.99 -17.27 9.29
C ARG A 196 8.82 -17.16 10.27
N THR A 197 9.14 -17.11 11.55
CA THR A 197 8.19 -16.85 12.64
C THR A 197 8.80 -15.83 13.58
N PHE A 198 8.11 -14.70 13.78
CA PHE A 198 8.60 -13.61 14.60
C PHE A 198 7.49 -12.83 15.29
N ALA A 199 7.86 -12.16 16.38
CA ALA A 199 7.07 -11.13 17.03
C ALA A 199 7.74 -9.77 16.77
N GLN A 200 6.93 -8.78 16.44
CA GLN A 200 7.40 -7.43 16.13
C GLN A 200 6.57 -6.40 16.87
N ARG A 201 7.22 -5.30 17.28
CA ARG A 201 6.56 -4.10 17.76
C ARG A 201 7.39 -2.86 17.43
N ASP A 202 6.72 -1.74 17.24
CA ASP A 202 7.38 -0.45 17.09
C ASP A 202 7.79 0.16 18.43
N ILE A 203 8.92 0.87 18.42
CA ILE A 203 9.41 1.68 19.53
C ILE A 203 9.45 3.12 19.06
N THR A 204 8.36 3.82 19.28
CA THR A 204 8.11 5.18 18.77
C THR A 204 9.21 6.16 19.17
N ALA A 205 9.70 6.09 20.42
CA ALA A 205 10.74 7.00 20.92
C ALA A 205 12.07 6.87 20.15
N LEU A 206 12.38 5.69 19.61
CA LEU A 206 13.57 5.42 18.84
C LEU A 206 13.31 5.40 17.33
N LYS A 207 12.07 5.64 16.88
CA LYS A 207 11.64 5.48 15.49
C LYS A 207 12.12 4.16 14.89
N SER A 208 11.93 3.06 15.61
CA SER A 208 12.50 1.76 15.30
C SER A 208 11.50 0.63 15.46
N GLN A 209 11.83 -0.51 14.86
CA GLN A 209 11.12 -1.78 15.01
C GLN A 209 11.97 -2.75 15.83
N LEU A 210 11.39 -3.30 16.88
CA LEU A 210 11.93 -4.45 17.60
C LEU A 210 11.34 -5.72 17.02
N THR A 211 12.17 -6.65 16.62
CA THR A 211 11.79 -7.98 16.10
C THR A 211 12.45 -9.07 16.92
N VAL A 212 11.68 -10.08 17.33
CA VAL A 212 12.16 -11.26 18.08
C VAL A 212 11.67 -12.53 17.40
N GLY A 213 12.56 -13.44 17.11
CA GLY A 213 12.28 -14.69 16.41
C GLY A 213 13.18 -14.90 15.19
N GLU A 214 12.63 -15.45 14.13
CA GLU A 214 13.32 -15.66 12.85
C GLU A 214 13.24 -14.37 12.03
N ALA A 215 14.38 -13.78 11.75
CA ALA A 215 14.48 -12.49 11.08
C ALA A 215 15.70 -12.42 10.15
N PHE A 216 15.83 -11.30 9.46
CA PHE A 216 17.01 -10.97 8.65
C PHE A 216 17.68 -9.73 9.24
N SER A 217 19.01 -9.74 9.28
CA SER A 217 19.76 -8.56 9.66
C SER A 217 19.63 -7.47 8.60
N ASP A 218 19.79 -6.21 9.00
CA ASP A 218 19.83 -5.09 8.07
C ASP A 218 21.01 -5.25 7.09
N SER A 219 20.82 -4.79 5.86
CA SER A 219 21.76 -5.03 4.76
C SER A 219 22.30 -3.73 4.15
N GLN A 220 22.11 -2.59 4.79
CA GLN A 220 22.67 -1.32 4.27
C GLN A 220 24.19 -1.30 4.34
N VAL A 221 24.77 -1.80 5.44
CA VAL A 221 26.23 -1.80 5.69
C VAL A 221 26.85 -3.16 5.35
N PHE A 222 26.31 -4.24 5.89
CA PHE A 222 26.72 -5.62 5.59
C PHE A 222 25.71 -6.33 4.69
N ASP A 223 26.08 -7.48 4.16
CA ASP A 223 25.12 -8.36 3.51
C ASP A 223 24.15 -8.96 4.55
N SER A 224 22.88 -9.10 4.19
CA SER A 224 21.84 -9.61 5.09
C SER A 224 22.10 -11.07 5.47
N VAL A 225 21.85 -11.39 6.73
CA VAL A 225 21.99 -12.73 7.30
C VAL A 225 20.67 -13.14 7.92
N ARG A 226 20.18 -14.32 7.58
CA ARG A 226 19.02 -14.92 8.26
C ARG A 226 19.45 -15.45 9.62
N PHE A 227 18.66 -15.11 10.63
CA PHE A 227 18.99 -15.51 12.01
C PHE A 227 17.74 -15.76 12.84
N ARG A 228 17.93 -16.46 13.95
CA ARG A 228 16.95 -16.61 15.01
C ARG A 228 17.47 -15.91 16.27
N GLY A 229 16.76 -14.87 16.72
CA GLY A 229 17.21 -14.04 17.83
C GLY A 229 16.38 -12.79 17.99
N ALA A 230 17.04 -11.67 18.28
CA ALA A 230 16.41 -10.38 18.40
C ALA A 230 17.12 -9.32 17.55
N SER A 231 16.37 -8.39 17.00
CA SER A 231 16.91 -7.21 16.34
C SER A 231 16.10 -5.96 16.63
N ILE A 232 16.78 -4.83 16.63
CA ILE A 232 16.16 -3.50 16.66
C ILE A 232 16.82 -2.66 15.58
N ALA A 233 15.99 -2.08 14.71
CA ALA A 233 16.46 -1.27 13.60
C ALA A 233 15.55 -0.07 13.37
N SER A 234 16.14 1.04 12.92
CA SER A 234 15.40 2.23 12.52
C SER A 234 14.35 1.88 11.47
N ASP A 235 13.14 2.41 11.62
CA ASP A 235 12.04 2.26 10.65
C ASP A 235 11.84 3.55 9.86
N ASP A 236 12.27 3.54 8.60
CA ASP A 236 12.07 4.66 7.68
C ASP A 236 10.58 5.00 7.47
N GLY A 237 9.68 4.06 7.77
CA GLY A 237 8.24 4.29 7.76
C GLY A 237 7.80 5.38 8.71
N MET A 238 8.47 5.53 9.85
CA MET A 238 8.20 6.55 10.86
C MET A 238 8.80 7.92 10.51
N LEU A 239 9.63 7.96 9.44
CA LEU A 239 10.22 9.20 8.93
C LEU A 239 9.29 9.84 7.89
N PRO A 240 9.36 11.16 7.70
CA PRO A 240 8.69 11.87 6.61
C PRO A 240 9.09 11.35 5.23
N ASP A 241 8.25 11.60 4.21
CA ASP A 241 8.49 11.10 2.85
C ASP A 241 9.80 11.63 2.23
N SER A 242 10.21 12.84 2.60
CA SER A 242 11.47 13.45 2.15
C SER A 242 12.74 12.76 2.66
N GLU A 243 12.59 11.84 3.62
CA GLU A 243 13.70 11.14 4.29
C GLU A 243 13.77 9.64 3.96
N ARG A 244 12.97 9.13 3.00
CA ARG A 244 12.83 7.70 2.68
C ARG A 244 13.64 7.22 1.48
N ASN A 245 13.90 5.91 1.42
CA ASN A 245 14.60 5.20 0.35
C ASN A 245 13.70 4.30 -0.53
N TYR A 246 14.23 3.85 -1.67
CA TYR A 246 13.62 3.18 -2.84
C TYR A 246 13.40 1.65 -2.70
N ALA A 247 12.41 1.05 -3.45
CA ALA A 247 12.10 -0.38 -3.53
C ALA A 247 12.43 -0.99 -4.92
N PRO A 248 12.84 -2.29 -5.05
CA PRO A 248 13.24 -2.92 -6.31
C PRO A 248 12.05 -3.38 -7.18
N VAL A 249 12.30 -3.44 -8.49
CA VAL A 249 11.37 -3.96 -9.50
C VAL A 249 12.03 -5.11 -10.25
N ILE A 250 11.39 -6.29 -10.34
CA ILE A 250 11.87 -7.42 -11.15
C ILE A 250 11.27 -7.33 -12.55
N ARG A 251 12.13 -7.40 -13.55
CA ARG A 251 11.74 -7.41 -14.97
C ARG A 251 12.30 -8.64 -15.66
N GLY A 252 11.49 -9.22 -16.53
CA GLY A 252 11.88 -10.36 -17.36
C GLY A 252 10.90 -10.58 -18.52
N THR A 253 11.14 -11.63 -19.29
CA THR A 253 10.30 -11.98 -20.43
C THR A 253 9.86 -13.43 -20.34
N ALA A 254 8.56 -13.69 -20.39
CA ALA A 254 7.99 -15.02 -20.50
C ALA A 254 7.67 -15.34 -21.96
N GLU A 255 7.90 -16.57 -22.41
CA GLU A 255 7.58 -17.03 -23.77
C GLU A 255 6.13 -17.47 -23.87
N THR A 256 5.65 -18.09 -22.81
CA THR A 256 4.30 -18.64 -22.70
C THR A 256 3.62 -18.10 -21.44
N ASN A 257 2.43 -18.60 -21.09
CA ASN A 257 1.89 -18.40 -19.73
C ASN A 257 2.79 -19.13 -18.74
N ALA A 258 3.64 -18.39 -18.07
CA ALA A 258 4.67 -18.92 -17.21
C ALA A 258 4.36 -18.69 -15.75
N THR A 259 4.92 -19.54 -14.88
CA THR A 259 4.98 -19.29 -13.44
C THR A 259 6.34 -18.68 -13.12
N VAL A 260 6.36 -17.51 -12.48
CA VAL A 260 7.59 -16.88 -12.01
C VAL A 260 7.74 -17.15 -10.51
N GLU A 261 8.79 -17.82 -10.13
CA GLU A 261 9.22 -18.03 -8.75
C GLU A 261 10.38 -17.07 -8.45
N VAL A 262 10.29 -16.36 -7.33
CA VAL A 262 11.36 -15.49 -6.85
C VAL A 262 11.85 -16.01 -5.52
N ARG A 263 13.13 -16.31 -5.44
CA ARG A 263 13.81 -16.81 -4.25
C ARG A 263 14.85 -15.81 -3.78
N GLN A 264 15.04 -15.75 -2.49
CA GLN A 264 16.14 -15.01 -1.87
C GLN A 264 16.81 -15.93 -0.85
N ASN A 265 18.11 -16.08 -0.93
CA ASN A 265 18.88 -16.99 -0.07
C ASN A 265 18.29 -18.43 -0.06
N GLY A 266 17.78 -18.91 -1.21
CA GLY A 266 17.15 -20.23 -1.35
C GLY A 266 15.68 -20.31 -0.91
N PHE A 267 15.14 -19.29 -0.25
CA PHE A 267 13.73 -19.24 0.19
C PHE A 267 12.83 -18.67 -0.89
N LEU A 268 11.71 -19.34 -1.16
CA LEU A 268 10.70 -18.86 -2.10
C LEU A 268 9.91 -17.74 -1.46
N LEU A 269 10.13 -16.51 -1.94
CA LEU A 269 9.44 -15.30 -1.46
C LEU A 269 8.11 -15.07 -2.19
N TYR A 270 8.08 -15.39 -3.48
CA TYR A 270 6.95 -15.04 -4.34
C TYR A 270 6.80 -16.06 -5.47
N SER A 271 5.55 -16.39 -5.79
CA SER A 271 5.21 -17.19 -6.96
C SER A 271 3.95 -16.63 -7.60
N SER A 272 4.02 -16.31 -8.88
CA SER A 272 2.90 -15.75 -9.64
C SER A 272 2.91 -16.23 -11.08
N ASN A 273 1.71 -16.28 -11.68
CA ASN A 273 1.56 -16.59 -13.08
C ASN A 273 1.63 -15.30 -13.90
N VAL A 274 2.47 -15.28 -14.91
CA VAL A 274 2.63 -14.16 -15.82
C VAL A 274 2.18 -14.54 -17.23
N SER A 275 1.63 -13.57 -17.93
CA SER A 275 1.29 -13.72 -19.34
C SER A 275 2.55 -13.66 -20.21
N PRO A 276 2.52 -14.20 -21.42
CA PRO A 276 3.64 -14.13 -22.33
C PRO A 276 4.01 -12.69 -22.70
N GLY A 277 5.28 -12.46 -22.90
CA GLY A 277 5.88 -11.16 -23.17
C GLY A 277 6.65 -10.59 -21.96
N PRO A 278 7.07 -9.35 -22.02
CA PRO A 278 7.74 -8.68 -20.89
C PRO A 278 6.81 -8.60 -19.68
N PHE A 279 7.35 -8.92 -18.51
CA PHE A 279 6.64 -8.78 -17.23
C PHE A 279 7.42 -7.89 -16.25
N GLU A 280 6.69 -7.29 -15.33
CA GLU A 280 7.21 -6.47 -14.26
C GLU A 280 6.52 -6.88 -12.95
N ILE A 281 7.30 -7.17 -11.91
CA ILE A 281 6.82 -7.51 -10.57
C ILE A 281 7.31 -6.45 -9.61
N THR A 282 6.38 -5.72 -9.00
CA THR A 282 6.64 -4.54 -8.15
C THR A 282 6.26 -4.75 -6.70
N ASP A 283 5.52 -5.81 -6.39
CA ASP A 283 4.92 -6.09 -5.07
C ASP A 283 5.69 -7.15 -4.27
N ILE A 284 6.97 -7.28 -4.53
CA ILE A 284 7.84 -8.15 -3.74
C ILE A 284 8.26 -7.41 -2.48
N TYR A 285 8.07 -8.08 -1.36
CA TYR A 285 8.61 -7.66 -0.07
C TYR A 285 9.88 -8.47 0.21
N PRO A 286 11.06 -7.96 -0.19
CA PRO A 286 12.31 -8.66 0.10
C PRO A 286 12.49 -8.76 1.62
N SER A 287 13.01 -9.86 2.06
CA SER A 287 13.32 -10.07 3.48
C SER A 287 14.56 -9.30 3.96
N GLY A 288 14.94 -8.25 3.24
CA GLY A 288 16.08 -7.38 3.56
C GLY A 288 16.36 -6.42 2.41
N SER A 289 17.10 -5.34 2.68
CA SER A 289 17.42 -4.28 1.72
C SER A 289 18.56 -4.63 0.75
N ASN A 290 19.22 -5.79 0.89
CA ASN A 290 20.24 -6.31 -0.03
C ASN A 290 20.18 -7.84 -0.04
N GLY A 291 20.29 -8.41 -1.19
CA GLY A 291 20.38 -9.85 -1.41
C GLY A 291 19.85 -10.15 -2.80
N ASP A 292 20.62 -10.87 -3.56
CA ASP A 292 20.23 -11.24 -4.91
C ASP A 292 18.92 -12.00 -4.90
N LEU A 293 18.10 -11.70 -5.88
CA LEU A 293 16.84 -12.39 -6.12
C LEU A 293 17.04 -13.41 -7.23
N ASP A 294 16.94 -14.69 -6.90
CA ASP A 294 16.96 -15.76 -7.89
C ASP A 294 15.57 -15.89 -8.49
N VAL A 295 15.44 -15.48 -9.73
CA VAL A 295 14.19 -15.51 -10.49
C VAL A 295 14.18 -16.73 -11.38
N THR A 296 13.19 -17.61 -11.22
CA THR A 296 12.98 -18.78 -12.06
C THR A 296 11.67 -18.63 -12.82
N ILE A 297 11.73 -18.63 -14.15
CA ILE A 297 10.58 -18.63 -15.03
C ILE A 297 10.33 -20.08 -15.43
N ILE A 298 9.14 -20.58 -15.15
CA ILE A 298 8.68 -21.93 -15.50
C ILE A 298 7.63 -21.77 -16.58
N GLU A 299 7.99 -22.08 -17.80
CA GLU A 299 7.12 -21.95 -18.97
C GLU A 299 5.96 -22.97 -18.92
N ALA A 300 4.94 -22.79 -19.77
CA ALA A 300 3.76 -23.65 -19.81
C ALA A 300 4.11 -25.12 -20.12
N ASP A 301 5.15 -25.36 -20.87
CA ASP A 301 5.68 -26.70 -21.21
C ASP A 301 6.60 -27.29 -20.12
N GLY A 302 6.86 -26.56 -19.04
CA GLY A 302 7.68 -26.96 -17.91
C GLY A 302 9.17 -26.63 -18.04
N ARG A 303 9.62 -26.04 -19.16
CA ARG A 303 11.00 -25.54 -19.29
C ARG A 303 11.25 -24.49 -18.22
N ARG A 304 12.44 -24.52 -17.62
CA ARG A 304 12.84 -23.60 -16.54
C ARG A 304 14.00 -22.75 -17.02
N ARG A 305 13.88 -21.44 -16.81
CA ARG A 305 14.96 -20.48 -16.98
C ARG A 305 15.15 -19.73 -15.69
N SER A 306 16.37 -19.60 -15.23
CA SER A 306 16.69 -18.86 -14.01
C SER A 306 17.68 -17.76 -14.33
N PHE A 307 17.52 -16.64 -13.65
CA PHE A 307 18.50 -15.57 -13.62
C PHE A 307 18.53 -14.95 -12.24
N THR A 308 19.70 -14.43 -11.88
CA THR A 308 19.86 -13.72 -10.62
C THR A 308 19.73 -12.23 -10.88
N GLN A 309 18.71 -11.60 -10.32
CA GLN A 309 18.60 -10.15 -10.34
C GLN A 309 19.32 -9.59 -9.13
N ALA A 310 20.37 -8.83 -9.42
CA ALA A 310 21.06 -8.07 -8.42
C ALA A 310 20.14 -7.05 -7.78
N TYR A 311 20.14 -7.02 -6.46
CA TYR A 311 19.45 -5.99 -5.70
C TYR A 311 20.48 -5.12 -4.98
N ALA A 312 20.80 -3.99 -5.59
CA ALA A 312 21.70 -3.02 -4.99
C ALA A 312 20.90 -1.88 -4.35
N SER A 313 21.27 -1.53 -3.13
CA SER A 313 20.72 -0.37 -2.45
C SER A 313 21.34 0.91 -3.02
N LEU A 314 20.58 2.00 -3.00
CA LEU A 314 21.03 3.35 -3.30
C LEU A 314 22.26 3.74 -2.43
N PRO A 315 23.04 4.76 -2.82
CA PRO A 315 24.07 5.34 -1.96
C PRO A 315 23.50 5.67 -0.59
N ILE A 316 24.27 5.37 0.46
CA ILE A 316 23.82 5.60 1.83
C ILE A 316 23.88 7.09 2.13
N MET A 317 22.73 7.74 2.18
CA MET A 317 22.58 9.15 2.51
C MET A 317 21.44 9.32 3.51
N VAL A 318 21.70 10.13 4.55
CA VAL A 318 20.69 10.59 5.51
C VAL A 318 20.83 12.09 5.75
N PRO A 319 19.74 12.82 6.05
CA PRO A 319 19.78 14.25 6.34
C PRO A 319 20.72 14.59 7.52
N ALA A 320 21.20 15.84 7.57
CA ALA A 320 22.05 16.30 8.66
C ALA A 320 21.41 16.07 10.04
N GLY A 321 22.17 15.48 10.96
CA GLY A 321 21.71 15.13 12.30
C GLY A 321 20.79 13.91 12.39
N ALA A 322 20.39 13.32 11.27
CA ALA A 322 19.60 12.08 11.28
C ALA A 322 20.48 10.88 11.62
N LEU A 323 19.98 10.01 12.47
CA LEU A 323 20.64 8.78 12.90
C LEU A 323 19.80 7.58 12.47
N ARG A 324 20.41 6.64 11.75
CA ARG A 324 19.87 5.30 11.54
C ARG A 324 20.76 4.27 12.19
N PHE A 325 20.19 3.27 12.79
CA PHE A 325 20.93 2.20 13.42
C PHE A 325 20.26 0.85 13.21
N SER A 326 21.04 -0.19 13.31
CA SER A 326 20.58 -1.58 13.27
C SER A 326 21.45 -2.41 14.20
N LEU A 327 20.80 -3.13 15.11
CA LEU A 327 21.43 -4.06 16.03
C LEU A 327 20.72 -5.40 15.89
N ALA A 328 21.48 -6.48 15.76
CA ALA A 328 20.93 -7.86 15.72
C ALA A 328 21.85 -8.81 16.46
N ALA A 329 21.25 -9.74 17.20
CA ALA A 329 21.98 -10.79 17.90
C ALA A 329 21.14 -12.07 17.95
N GLY A 330 21.82 -13.23 17.85
CA GLY A 330 21.17 -14.54 17.88
C GLY A 330 22.05 -15.62 17.31
N GLN A 331 21.43 -16.58 16.63
CA GLN A 331 22.10 -17.64 15.90
C GLN A 331 21.79 -17.53 14.41
N VAL A 332 22.79 -17.71 13.57
CA VAL A 332 22.57 -17.80 12.12
C VAL A 332 21.63 -18.97 11.84
N ASP A 333 20.57 -18.73 11.09
CA ASP A 333 19.58 -19.76 10.75
C ASP A 333 19.92 -20.34 9.37
N ASN A 334 20.54 -21.50 9.39
CA ASN A 334 20.95 -22.26 8.22
C ASN A 334 20.40 -23.68 8.32
N GLU A 335 19.37 -24.00 7.52
CA GLU A 335 18.61 -25.27 7.62
C GLU A 335 19.53 -26.51 7.66
N GLY A 336 19.51 -27.21 8.78
CA GLY A 336 20.19 -28.50 8.95
C GLY A 336 21.70 -28.46 9.05
N GLN A 337 22.29 -27.27 9.26
CA GLN A 337 23.74 -27.07 9.27
C GLN A 337 24.18 -26.27 10.50
N SER A 338 25.50 -26.02 10.62
CA SER A 338 26.05 -25.22 11.70
C SER A 338 25.39 -23.86 11.83
N SER A 339 24.94 -23.52 13.01
CA SER A 339 24.22 -22.29 13.34
C SER A 339 25.02 -21.48 14.37
N PRO A 340 26.12 -20.81 13.99
CA PRO A 340 26.94 -20.07 14.93
C PRO A 340 26.18 -18.93 15.56
N ALA A 341 26.52 -18.61 16.82
CA ALA A 341 26.04 -17.36 17.43
C ALA A 341 26.65 -16.18 16.71
N PHE A 342 25.87 -15.12 16.54
CA PHE A 342 26.31 -13.89 15.87
C PHE A 342 25.75 -12.64 16.53
N ALA A 343 26.45 -11.53 16.33
CA ALA A 343 25.99 -10.18 16.62
C ALA A 343 26.39 -9.26 15.47
N SER A 344 25.50 -8.34 15.13
CA SER A 344 25.73 -7.32 14.10
C SER A 344 25.26 -5.96 14.59
N ALA A 345 26.06 -4.94 14.35
CA ALA A 345 25.75 -3.56 14.64
C ALA A 345 26.10 -2.67 13.46
N ALA A 346 25.18 -1.80 13.04
CA ALA A 346 25.43 -0.81 12.01
C ALA A 346 24.90 0.55 12.44
N LEU A 347 25.61 1.60 12.08
CA LEU A 347 25.28 2.99 12.37
C LEU A 347 25.49 3.83 11.13
N ILE A 348 24.54 4.72 10.85
CA ILE A 348 24.55 5.68 9.73
C ILE A 348 24.16 7.03 10.30
N TYR A 349 25.01 8.03 10.12
CA TYR A 349 24.80 9.37 10.67
C TYR A 349 25.06 10.48 9.65
N GLY A 350 24.12 11.40 9.52
CA GLY A 350 24.23 12.58 8.68
C GLY A 350 25.13 13.65 9.33
N LEU A 351 26.37 13.76 8.86
CA LEU A 351 27.34 14.75 9.36
C LEU A 351 26.98 16.16 8.89
N SER A 352 26.43 16.28 7.70
CA SER A 352 25.95 17.52 7.10
C SER A 352 24.91 17.21 6.02
N GLU A 353 24.29 18.23 5.42
CA GLU A 353 23.36 18.08 4.28
C GLU A 353 24.01 17.38 3.05
N ARG A 354 25.32 17.32 2.99
CA ARG A 354 26.07 16.75 1.88
C ARG A 354 26.85 15.50 2.23
N VAL A 355 27.10 15.23 3.50
CA VAL A 355 28.01 14.15 3.93
C VAL A 355 27.34 13.28 4.98
N THR A 356 27.33 11.98 4.73
CA THR A 356 26.88 10.93 5.65
C THR A 356 28.05 10.02 5.98
N GLY A 357 28.32 9.78 7.26
CA GLY A 357 29.26 8.75 7.72
C GLY A 357 28.51 7.49 8.11
N PHE A 358 29.08 6.32 7.86
CA PHE A 358 28.50 5.06 8.31
C PHE A 358 29.56 4.00 8.60
N GLY A 359 29.18 3.01 9.38
CA GLY A 359 30.04 1.88 9.68
C GLY A 359 29.34 0.82 10.48
N GLY A 360 30.04 -0.28 10.75
CA GLY A 360 29.46 -1.38 11.51
C GLY A 360 30.45 -2.46 11.89
N LEU A 361 29.99 -3.34 12.77
CA LEU A 361 30.72 -4.53 13.23
C LEU A 361 29.80 -5.75 13.09
N GLN A 362 30.38 -6.85 12.66
CA GLN A 362 29.71 -8.15 12.59
C GLN A 362 30.62 -9.22 13.20
N LEU A 363 30.13 -9.92 14.18
CA LEU A 363 30.86 -10.93 14.95
C LEU A 363 30.08 -12.23 14.91
N ALA A 364 30.79 -13.33 14.70
CA ALA A 364 30.23 -14.67 14.88
C ALA A 364 31.36 -15.61 15.34
N GLU A 365 31.03 -16.86 15.68
CA GLU A 365 32.03 -17.87 16.02
C GLU A 365 32.99 -18.07 14.85
N GLY A 366 34.30 -17.81 15.08
CA GLY A 366 35.30 -17.87 14.02
C GLY A 366 35.23 -16.79 12.96
N TYR A 367 34.41 -15.75 13.11
CA TYR A 367 34.25 -14.69 12.14
C TYR A 367 34.15 -13.31 12.81
N GLN A 368 34.84 -12.36 12.22
CA GLN A 368 34.69 -10.94 12.55
C GLN A 368 34.85 -10.06 11.32
N ALA A 369 34.03 -9.04 11.23
CA ALA A 369 34.13 -8.05 10.16
C ALA A 369 33.86 -6.63 10.69
N ALA A 370 34.57 -5.67 10.13
CA ALA A 370 34.39 -4.24 10.38
C ALA A 370 34.23 -3.49 9.06
N ASN A 371 33.27 -2.58 9.03
CA ASN A 371 32.99 -1.71 7.88
C ASN A 371 33.11 -0.24 8.29
N ILE A 372 33.63 0.56 7.38
CA ILE A 372 33.60 2.03 7.47
C ILE A 372 33.35 2.62 6.09
N GLY A 373 32.53 3.64 6.02
CA GLY A 373 32.17 4.28 4.74
C GLY A 373 31.66 5.70 4.89
N THR A 374 31.57 6.35 3.76
CA THR A 374 30.99 7.69 3.64
C THR A 374 30.12 7.82 2.40
N GLY A 375 29.06 8.60 2.52
CA GLY A 375 28.22 9.04 1.43
C GLY A 375 28.37 10.54 1.22
N VAL A 376 28.40 10.98 -0.03
CA VAL A 376 28.51 12.39 -0.40
C VAL A 376 27.47 12.73 -1.44
N ASN A 377 26.65 13.74 -1.17
CA ASN A 377 25.74 14.32 -2.13
C ASN A 377 26.45 15.46 -2.88
N THR A 378 26.68 15.26 -4.17
CA THR A 378 27.33 16.21 -5.05
C THR A 378 26.32 16.90 -5.95
N GLY A 379 26.71 17.97 -6.65
CA GLY A 379 25.86 18.63 -7.65
C GLY A 379 25.51 17.74 -8.86
N VAL A 380 26.17 16.57 -9.01
CA VAL A 380 25.97 15.60 -10.09
C VAL A 380 25.51 14.23 -9.58
N GLY A 381 24.92 14.16 -8.40
CA GLY A 381 24.39 12.94 -7.81
C GLY A 381 25.03 12.54 -6.50
N ALA A 382 24.50 11.49 -5.90
CA ALA A 382 24.96 10.92 -4.65
C ALA A 382 25.95 9.78 -4.91
N VAL A 383 27.06 9.77 -4.17
CA VAL A 383 28.08 8.73 -4.21
C VAL A 383 28.29 8.18 -2.80
N SER A 384 28.42 6.87 -2.65
CA SER A 384 28.92 6.29 -1.40
C SER A 384 30.11 5.35 -1.66
N LEU A 385 31.06 5.38 -0.73
CA LEU A 385 32.25 4.54 -0.74
C LEU A 385 32.38 3.88 0.63
N ASP A 386 32.62 2.58 0.65
CA ASP A 386 32.88 1.86 1.90
C ASP A 386 33.93 0.74 1.71
N VAL A 387 34.61 0.42 2.81
CA VAL A 387 35.55 -0.67 2.91
C VAL A 387 35.12 -1.57 4.05
N THR A 388 35.06 -2.86 3.78
CA THR A 388 34.82 -3.92 4.79
C THR A 388 36.08 -4.77 4.90
N HIS A 389 36.60 -4.93 6.10
CA HIS A 389 37.63 -5.92 6.43
C HIS A 389 37.00 -7.10 7.16
N SER A 390 37.30 -8.33 6.75
CA SER A 390 36.83 -9.56 7.42
C SER A 390 37.97 -10.53 7.74
N VAL A 391 37.81 -11.20 8.85
CA VAL A 391 38.66 -12.34 9.27
C VAL A 391 37.77 -13.54 9.50
N SER A 392 38.03 -14.62 8.76
CA SER A 392 37.28 -15.89 8.79
C SER A 392 38.22 -17.02 9.18
N GLN A 393 38.04 -17.59 10.35
CA GLN A 393 38.79 -18.77 10.83
C GLN A 393 38.10 -20.03 10.29
N GLN A 394 38.78 -20.71 9.40
CA GLN A 394 38.34 -22.00 8.88
C GLN A 394 39.16 -23.09 9.53
N LYS A 395 38.73 -24.37 9.42
CA LYS A 395 39.37 -25.53 10.06
C LYS A 395 40.87 -25.63 9.82
N LEU A 396 41.39 -25.15 8.69
CA LEU A 396 42.78 -25.31 8.27
C LEU A 396 43.56 -23.98 8.20
N GLN A 397 42.89 -22.84 8.11
CA GLN A 397 43.55 -21.54 7.97
C GLN A 397 42.64 -20.39 8.38
N ALA A 398 43.27 -19.27 8.72
CA ALA A 398 42.60 -18.00 8.89
C ALA A 398 42.66 -17.23 7.56
N LEU A 399 41.53 -16.82 7.05
CA LEU A 399 41.40 -15.98 5.83
C LEU A 399 41.11 -14.55 6.27
N ALA A 400 41.95 -13.61 5.88
CA ALA A 400 41.77 -12.20 6.14
C ALA A 400 41.73 -11.43 4.82
N GLY A 401 40.64 -10.68 4.57
CA GLY A 401 40.46 -10.00 3.32
C GLY A 401 39.68 -8.71 3.43
N GLN A 402 39.60 -7.99 2.32
CA GLN A 402 38.93 -6.69 2.24
C GLN A 402 37.97 -6.66 1.04
N SER A 403 36.89 -5.91 1.20
CA SER A 403 35.94 -5.59 0.12
C SER A 403 35.78 -4.08 0.03
N LEU A 404 35.91 -3.55 -1.16
CA LEU A 404 35.66 -2.15 -1.50
C LEU A 404 34.35 -2.06 -2.27
N ARG A 405 33.44 -1.16 -1.88
CA ARG A 405 32.16 -0.94 -2.55
C ARG A 405 31.96 0.54 -2.85
N VAL A 406 31.57 0.82 -4.07
CA VAL A 406 31.23 2.17 -4.58
C VAL A 406 29.81 2.12 -5.11
N ARG A 407 28.99 3.09 -4.78
CA ARG A 407 27.61 3.23 -5.30
C ARG A 407 27.38 4.66 -5.74
N TYR A 408 26.64 4.82 -6.84
CA TYR A 408 26.27 6.12 -7.39
C TYR A 408 24.80 6.12 -7.79
N ALA A 409 24.11 7.21 -7.54
CA ALA A 409 22.74 7.44 -8.01
C ALA A 409 22.53 8.91 -8.37
N ASN A 410 21.76 9.14 -9.42
CA ASN A 410 21.37 10.48 -9.83
C ASN A 410 20.09 10.45 -10.65
N THR A 411 19.30 11.53 -10.57
CA THR A 411 18.22 11.84 -11.50
C THR A 411 18.59 13.14 -12.21
N LEU A 412 18.76 13.07 -13.51
CA LEU A 412 19.06 14.20 -14.37
C LEU A 412 17.74 14.81 -14.86
N ASP A 413 17.26 15.84 -14.18
CA ASP A 413 15.96 16.49 -14.48
C ASP A 413 15.93 17.11 -15.88
N VAL A 414 17.10 17.52 -16.43
CA VAL A 414 17.19 18.13 -17.76
C VAL A 414 16.84 17.15 -18.88
N THR A 415 17.13 15.87 -18.68
CA THR A 415 16.95 14.82 -19.69
C THR A 415 15.91 13.78 -19.27
N ASP A 416 15.29 13.93 -18.09
CA ASP A 416 14.40 12.91 -17.48
C ASP A 416 15.08 11.52 -17.38
N THR A 417 16.42 11.52 -17.11
CA THR A 417 17.19 10.29 -16.96
C THR A 417 17.36 9.97 -15.49
N THR A 418 16.89 8.81 -15.08
CA THR A 418 17.13 8.27 -13.74
C THR A 418 18.21 7.19 -13.82
N LEU A 419 19.35 7.47 -13.24
CA LEU A 419 20.39 6.49 -12.94
C LEU A 419 20.14 6.00 -11.51
N ALA A 420 19.37 4.93 -11.37
CA ALA A 420 18.91 4.51 -10.06
C ALA A 420 20.04 3.90 -9.24
N VAL A 421 20.93 3.12 -9.85
CA VAL A 421 22.11 2.52 -9.21
C VAL A 421 23.19 2.29 -10.25
N ALA A 422 24.40 2.77 -9.95
CA ALA A 422 25.63 2.21 -10.49
C ALA A 422 26.46 1.72 -9.32
N GLY A 423 26.71 0.44 -9.22
CA GLY A 423 27.42 -0.19 -8.12
C GLY A 423 28.64 -0.94 -8.60
N TYR A 424 29.75 -0.77 -7.89
CA TYR A 424 30.94 -1.59 -8.08
C TYR A 424 31.40 -2.14 -6.73
N ARG A 425 31.67 -3.44 -6.68
CA ARG A 425 32.25 -4.10 -5.52
C ARG A 425 33.48 -4.89 -5.96
N TYR A 426 34.59 -4.69 -5.29
CA TYR A 426 35.78 -5.50 -5.42
C TYR A 426 36.08 -6.18 -4.10
N SER A 427 36.42 -7.48 -4.13
CA SER A 427 36.80 -8.24 -2.93
C SER A 427 38.10 -8.99 -3.20
N THR A 428 38.99 -8.94 -2.23
CA THR A 428 40.22 -9.75 -2.25
C THR A 428 39.89 -11.25 -2.16
N GLU A 429 40.79 -12.11 -2.58
CA GLU A 429 40.58 -13.57 -2.60
C GLU A 429 40.25 -14.18 -1.22
N ALA A 430 40.89 -13.67 -0.17
CA ALA A 430 40.67 -14.09 1.19
C ALA A 430 39.44 -13.48 1.90
N TYR A 431 38.76 -12.49 1.26
CA TYR A 431 37.56 -11.88 1.85
C TYR A 431 36.41 -12.89 1.91
N ARG A 432 35.71 -12.89 3.04
CA ARG A 432 34.46 -13.68 3.25
C ARG A 432 33.38 -12.80 3.87
N THR A 433 32.17 -12.91 3.38
CA THR A 433 30.98 -12.46 4.11
C THR A 433 30.61 -13.48 5.18
N LEU A 434 29.75 -13.11 6.14
CA LEU A 434 29.31 -14.07 7.15
C LEU A 434 28.56 -15.26 6.53
N ASN A 435 27.73 -15.04 5.51
CA ASN A 435 27.04 -16.12 4.79
C ASN A 435 28.04 -17.07 4.11
N GLN A 436 29.12 -16.55 3.51
CA GLN A 436 30.18 -17.35 2.92
C GLN A 436 30.98 -18.12 3.99
N HIS A 437 31.31 -17.48 5.11
CA HIS A 437 31.98 -18.15 6.23
C HIS A 437 31.18 -19.37 6.72
N VAL A 438 29.86 -19.19 6.93
CA VAL A 438 28.95 -20.26 7.36
C VAL A 438 28.81 -21.35 6.29
N SER A 439 28.75 -20.97 5.02
CA SER A 439 28.73 -21.90 3.88
C SER A 439 30.03 -22.71 3.83
N ASP A 440 31.19 -22.07 3.89
CA ASP A 440 32.52 -22.73 3.88
C ASP A 440 32.71 -23.71 5.04
N MET A 441 32.13 -23.41 6.23
CA MET A 441 32.11 -24.35 7.37
C MET A 441 31.33 -25.63 7.06
N ASN A 442 30.33 -25.55 6.21
CA ASN A 442 29.39 -26.62 5.88
C ASN A 442 29.79 -27.40 4.61
N ASP A 443 30.41 -26.73 3.62
CA ASP A 443 30.82 -27.32 2.32
C ASP A 443 31.92 -28.37 2.43
N SER A 444 32.54 -28.53 3.58
CA SER A 444 33.49 -29.65 3.86
C SER A 444 32.88 -31.05 3.65
N LEU A 445 31.54 -31.13 3.41
CA LEU A 445 30.78 -32.37 3.23
C LEU A 445 30.29 -32.62 1.80
N ASN A 446 30.21 -31.59 0.92
CA ASN A 446 29.55 -31.73 -0.38
C ASN A 446 30.40 -31.40 -1.61
N GLY A 447 31.68 -31.04 -1.48
CA GLY A 447 32.72 -31.15 -2.53
C GLY A 447 32.62 -30.21 -3.74
N LEU A 448 31.67 -29.27 -3.79
CA LEU A 448 31.62 -28.26 -4.86
C LEU A 448 31.81 -26.88 -4.24
N PRO A 449 32.96 -26.22 -4.44
CA PRO A 449 33.16 -24.86 -3.95
C PRO A 449 32.18 -23.89 -4.65
N GLY A 450 31.37 -23.18 -3.88
CA GLY A 450 30.61 -22.07 -4.38
C GLY A 450 31.50 -21.04 -5.05
N GLY A 451 31.00 -20.31 -6.03
CA GLY A 451 31.78 -19.23 -6.70
C GLY A 451 32.18 -18.15 -5.69
N GLN A 452 33.46 -17.86 -5.59
CA GLN A 452 33.99 -16.82 -4.72
C GLN A 452 34.05 -15.48 -5.46
N PRO A 453 33.18 -14.52 -5.15
CA PRO A 453 33.11 -13.25 -5.88
C PRO A 453 34.43 -12.46 -5.82
N LYS A 454 34.90 -12.04 -6.99
CA LYS A 454 36.07 -11.16 -7.14
C LYS A 454 35.64 -9.70 -7.29
N ASP A 455 34.82 -9.45 -8.28
CA ASP A 455 34.26 -8.13 -8.50
C ASP A 455 32.84 -8.24 -9.11
N ARG A 456 32.07 -7.20 -8.89
CA ARG A 456 30.71 -7.07 -9.38
C ARG A 456 30.43 -5.64 -9.81
N LEU A 457 29.90 -5.51 -11.02
CA LEU A 457 29.41 -4.26 -11.57
C LEU A 457 27.90 -4.34 -11.76
N GLU A 458 27.18 -3.32 -11.35
CA GLU A 458 25.73 -3.22 -11.49
C GLU A 458 25.37 -1.85 -12.06
N LEU A 459 24.37 -1.83 -12.97
CA LEU A 459 23.89 -0.63 -13.60
C LEU A 459 22.39 -0.72 -13.85
N ASN A 460 21.63 0.26 -13.36
CA ASN A 460 20.21 0.45 -13.66
C ASN A 460 19.99 1.88 -14.16
N VAL A 461 19.54 2.02 -15.41
CA VAL A 461 19.24 3.30 -16.03
C VAL A 461 17.81 3.28 -16.57
N THR A 462 17.07 4.33 -16.30
CA THR A 462 15.75 4.56 -16.93
C THR A 462 15.76 5.95 -17.54
N GLN A 463 15.50 6.02 -18.83
CA GLN A 463 15.37 7.25 -19.61
C GLN A 463 13.91 7.39 -20.06
N VAL A 464 13.27 8.46 -19.63
CA VAL A 464 11.97 8.87 -20.16
C VAL A 464 12.20 9.71 -21.42
N LEU A 465 11.43 9.46 -22.45
CA LEU A 465 11.48 10.16 -23.75
C LEU A 465 10.10 10.80 -24.02
N PRO A 466 9.79 11.96 -23.39
CA PRO A 466 8.45 12.55 -23.43
C PRO A 466 8.00 12.88 -24.85
N ALA A 467 8.89 13.38 -25.69
CA ALA A 467 8.58 13.75 -27.08
C ALA A 467 8.14 12.56 -27.96
N GLN A 468 8.61 11.35 -27.63
CA GLN A 468 8.26 10.11 -28.30
C GLN A 468 7.16 9.32 -27.57
N ASN A 469 6.68 9.83 -26.41
CA ASN A 469 5.83 9.07 -25.50
C ASN A 469 6.40 7.67 -25.22
N ALA A 470 7.67 7.63 -24.83
CA ALA A 470 8.45 6.40 -24.73
C ALA A 470 9.34 6.39 -23.48
N SER A 471 9.82 5.19 -23.13
CA SER A 471 10.84 4.98 -22.10
C SER A 471 11.86 3.93 -22.56
N LEU A 472 13.11 4.13 -22.16
CA LEU A 472 14.20 3.17 -22.34
C LEU A 472 14.69 2.77 -20.96
N SER A 473 14.78 1.46 -20.68
CA SER A 473 15.29 0.94 -19.41
C SER A 473 16.42 -0.05 -19.68
N LEU A 474 17.51 0.10 -18.96
CA LEU A 474 18.68 -0.76 -18.98
C LEU A 474 18.96 -1.28 -17.58
N THR A 475 19.03 -2.59 -17.43
CA THR A 475 19.57 -3.26 -16.24
C THR A 475 20.73 -4.13 -16.69
N ALA A 476 21.89 -3.95 -16.10
CA ALA A 476 23.09 -4.73 -16.41
C ALA A 476 23.82 -5.11 -15.14
N SER A 477 24.29 -6.35 -15.06
CA SER A 477 25.23 -6.79 -14.03
C SER A 477 26.27 -7.73 -14.62
N GLU A 478 27.50 -7.63 -14.09
CA GLU A 478 28.59 -8.57 -14.38
C GLU A 478 29.29 -8.91 -13.07
N GLN A 479 29.48 -10.20 -12.81
CA GLN A 479 30.22 -10.69 -11.64
C GLN A 479 31.30 -11.68 -12.08
N ARG A 480 32.53 -11.50 -11.61
CA ARG A 480 33.67 -12.38 -11.81
C ARG A 480 34.04 -13.09 -10.50
N TYR A 481 34.71 -14.20 -10.61
CA TYR A 481 35.05 -15.07 -9.47
C TYR A 481 36.56 -15.33 -9.44
N TRP A 482 37.10 -15.62 -8.25
CA TRP A 482 38.48 -16.01 -8.04
C TRP A 482 38.74 -17.48 -8.43
N ASN A 483 37.80 -18.32 -8.07
CA ASN A 483 37.92 -19.78 -8.16
C ASN A 483 37.20 -20.42 -9.35
N LEU A 484 36.50 -19.62 -10.17
CA LEU A 484 35.81 -20.08 -11.35
C LEU A 484 36.28 -19.33 -12.60
N PRO A 485 36.56 -20.05 -13.73
CA PRO A 485 37.12 -19.46 -14.95
C PRO A 485 36.08 -18.77 -15.82
N GLY A 486 35.21 -17.98 -15.29
CA GLY A 486 34.17 -17.33 -16.08
C GLY A 486 33.54 -16.18 -15.37
N LYS A 487 32.40 -15.74 -15.87
CA LYS A 487 31.63 -14.63 -15.31
C LYS A 487 30.14 -14.86 -15.49
N THR A 488 29.39 -14.40 -14.50
CA THR A 488 27.95 -14.28 -14.60
C THR A 488 27.61 -12.91 -15.17
N ARG A 489 26.71 -12.86 -16.14
CA ARG A 489 26.22 -11.62 -16.75
C ARG A 489 24.70 -11.63 -16.85
N GLN A 490 24.11 -10.49 -16.56
CA GLN A 490 22.73 -10.18 -16.86
C GLN A 490 22.68 -8.86 -17.61
N LEU A 491 21.98 -8.83 -18.72
CA LEU A 491 21.66 -7.62 -19.45
C LEU A 491 20.18 -7.67 -19.82
N TYR A 492 19.46 -6.64 -19.43
CA TYR A 492 18.09 -6.41 -19.86
C TYR A 492 17.95 -4.99 -20.38
N LEU A 493 17.63 -4.85 -21.65
CA LEU A 493 17.35 -3.57 -22.29
C LEU A 493 15.92 -3.61 -22.78
N SER A 494 15.10 -2.61 -22.46
CA SER A 494 13.75 -2.49 -22.97
C SER A 494 13.43 -1.08 -23.44
N TYR A 495 12.79 -0.99 -24.59
CA TYR A 495 12.19 0.21 -25.14
C TYR A 495 10.68 0.03 -25.18
N ASN A 496 9.94 0.91 -24.49
CA ASN A 496 8.49 0.90 -24.46
C ASN A 496 7.98 2.21 -25.00
N ALA A 497 7.02 2.18 -25.90
CA ALA A 497 6.48 3.39 -26.49
C ALA A 497 4.99 3.25 -26.84
N ALA A 498 4.32 4.39 -26.91
CA ALA A 498 2.93 4.49 -27.34
C ALA A 498 2.84 5.45 -28.53
N TRP A 499 2.24 4.96 -29.62
CA TRP A 499 1.92 5.77 -30.79
C TRP A 499 0.41 5.75 -31.00
N ARG A 500 -0.25 6.91 -30.75
CA ARG A 500 -1.72 6.98 -30.69
C ARG A 500 -2.27 5.97 -29.67
N SER A 501 -3.09 5.02 -30.11
CA SER A 501 -3.64 3.94 -29.28
C SER A 501 -2.80 2.66 -29.25
N LEU A 502 -1.77 2.57 -30.09
CA LEU A 502 -0.89 1.43 -30.19
C LEU A 502 0.20 1.50 -29.14
N ASN A 503 0.33 0.48 -28.28
CA ASN A 503 1.47 0.32 -27.39
C ASN A 503 2.39 -0.76 -27.97
N TYR A 504 3.69 -0.49 -27.98
CA TYR A 504 4.67 -1.47 -28.42
C TYR A 504 5.90 -1.46 -27.52
N SER A 505 6.51 -2.63 -27.41
CA SER A 505 7.75 -2.79 -26.67
C SER A 505 8.73 -3.67 -27.42
N LEU A 506 10.00 -3.35 -27.28
CA LEU A 506 11.12 -4.18 -27.75
C LEU A 506 12.04 -4.41 -26.55
N SER A 507 12.39 -5.67 -26.28
CA SER A 507 13.35 -5.98 -25.21
C SER A 507 14.42 -6.95 -25.70
N VAL A 508 15.62 -6.77 -25.14
CA VAL A 508 16.76 -7.66 -25.31
C VAL A 508 17.18 -8.10 -23.92
N GLU A 509 17.14 -9.38 -23.69
CA GLU A 509 17.60 -10.03 -22.46
C GLU A 509 18.82 -10.92 -22.81
N ARG A 510 19.90 -10.80 -22.06
CA ARG A 510 21.05 -11.70 -22.15
C ARG A 510 21.48 -12.12 -20.78
N ASN A 511 21.34 -13.42 -20.52
CA ASN A 511 21.76 -14.05 -19.28
C ASN A 511 22.90 -15.03 -19.58
N GLN A 512 23.90 -15.03 -18.73
CA GLN A 512 25.03 -15.91 -18.79
C GLN A 512 25.33 -16.36 -17.37
N ASP A 513 25.08 -17.63 -17.10
CA ASP A 513 25.26 -18.23 -15.79
C ASP A 513 26.15 -19.47 -15.86
N PHE A 514 26.77 -19.84 -14.74
CA PHE A 514 27.51 -21.09 -14.65
C PHE A 514 26.54 -22.27 -14.50
N GLY A 515 26.55 -23.18 -15.44
CA GLY A 515 25.93 -24.48 -15.26
C GLY A 515 26.65 -25.31 -14.20
N ARG A 516 25.98 -26.32 -13.64
CA ARG A 516 26.58 -27.29 -12.70
C ARG A 516 27.85 -28.00 -13.24
N SER A 517 28.02 -28.08 -14.57
CA SER A 517 29.18 -28.62 -15.29
C SER A 517 30.35 -27.63 -15.44
N GLY A 518 30.19 -26.38 -15.04
CA GLY A 518 31.18 -25.31 -15.27
C GLY A 518 31.07 -24.67 -16.65
N ASP A 519 30.21 -25.19 -17.52
CA ASP A 519 29.95 -24.63 -18.84
C ASP A 519 29.11 -23.38 -18.77
N VAL A 520 29.51 -22.36 -19.50
CA VAL A 520 28.86 -21.05 -19.55
C VAL A 520 28.16 -20.92 -20.90
N THR A 521 26.87 -21.12 -20.93
CA THR A 521 26.08 -20.91 -22.16
C THR A 521 25.32 -19.56 -22.04
N PRO A 522 25.65 -18.59 -22.91
CA PRO A 522 24.90 -17.36 -22.94
C PRO A 522 23.52 -17.62 -23.58
N ASP A 523 22.46 -17.23 -22.90
CA ASP A 523 21.12 -17.17 -23.46
C ASP A 523 20.78 -15.71 -23.80
N THR A 524 20.53 -15.42 -25.07
CA THR A 524 20.13 -14.09 -25.53
C THR A 524 18.76 -14.20 -26.16
N ARG A 525 17.83 -13.37 -25.69
CA ARG A 525 16.45 -13.31 -26.15
C ARG A 525 16.11 -11.92 -26.63
N ILE A 526 15.43 -11.85 -27.76
CA ILE A 526 14.83 -10.62 -28.28
C ILE A 526 13.33 -10.82 -28.25
N ALA A 527 12.62 -9.93 -27.58
CA ALA A 527 11.17 -9.96 -27.52
C ALA A 527 10.58 -8.68 -28.08
N PHE A 528 9.51 -8.84 -28.84
CA PHE A 528 8.71 -7.76 -29.40
C PHE A 528 7.26 -7.95 -28.99
N SER A 529 6.59 -6.90 -28.57
CA SER A 529 5.19 -6.90 -28.18
C SER A 529 4.46 -5.70 -28.76
N VAL A 530 3.25 -5.93 -29.27
CA VAL A 530 2.34 -4.87 -29.72
C VAL A 530 0.96 -5.11 -29.13
N THR A 531 0.32 -4.05 -28.64
CA THR A 531 -1.04 -4.11 -28.11
C THR A 531 -1.89 -2.99 -28.73
N LEU A 532 -3.02 -3.37 -29.31
CA LEU A 532 -3.97 -2.49 -29.97
C LEU A 532 -5.34 -2.59 -29.28
N PRO A 533 -5.87 -1.52 -28.67
CA PRO A 533 -7.25 -1.51 -28.16
C PRO A 533 -8.24 -1.54 -29.33
N LEU A 534 -9.28 -2.38 -29.23
CA LEU A 534 -10.32 -2.54 -30.26
C LEU A 534 -11.51 -1.59 -30.05
N GLY A 535 -11.41 -0.66 -29.12
CA GLY A 535 -12.43 0.35 -28.84
C GLY A 535 -11.88 1.50 -28.02
N ALA A 536 -12.69 2.56 -27.86
CA ALA A 536 -12.32 3.78 -27.13
C ALA A 536 -12.60 3.71 -25.62
N SER A 537 -13.41 2.76 -25.16
CA SER A 537 -13.75 2.62 -23.73
C SER A 537 -12.58 2.00 -22.95
N PRO A 538 -12.35 2.38 -21.69
CA PRO A 538 -11.29 1.80 -20.85
C PRO A 538 -11.34 0.29 -20.71
N GLY A 539 -12.54 -0.32 -20.78
CA GLY A 539 -12.77 -1.77 -20.73
C GLY A 539 -12.74 -2.49 -22.07
N SER A 540 -12.48 -1.78 -23.18
CA SER A 540 -12.46 -2.39 -24.52
C SER A 540 -11.44 -3.52 -24.61
N SER A 541 -11.80 -4.56 -25.38
CA SER A 541 -10.88 -5.66 -25.67
C SER A 541 -9.65 -5.15 -26.41
N ARG A 542 -8.52 -5.80 -26.18
CA ARG A 542 -7.23 -5.46 -26.77
C ARG A 542 -6.68 -6.65 -27.52
N LEU A 543 -6.26 -6.42 -28.76
CA LEU A 543 -5.50 -7.37 -29.53
C LEU A 543 -4.02 -7.23 -29.16
N SER A 544 -3.37 -8.34 -28.84
CA SER A 544 -1.94 -8.38 -28.52
C SER A 544 -1.23 -9.29 -29.51
N PHE A 545 -0.03 -8.90 -29.88
CA PHE A 545 0.89 -9.71 -30.67
C PHE A 545 2.24 -9.70 -29.96
N ASN A 546 2.79 -10.90 -29.70
CA ASN A 546 4.08 -11.06 -29.04
C ASN A 546 4.94 -12.04 -29.83
N GLY A 547 6.23 -11.69 -29.97
CA GLY A 547 7.23 -12.55 -30.57
C GLY A 547 8.49 -12.55 -29.72
N VAL A 548 9.06 -13.73 -29.50
CA VAL A 548 10.34 -13.94 -28.79
C VAL A 548 11.22 -14.81 -29.65
N ARG A 549 12.52 -14.47 -29.72
CA ARG A 549 13.55 -15.28 -30.39
C ARG A 549 14.77 -15.41 -29.50
N GLY A 550 15.18 -16.64 -29.24
CA GLY A 550 16.37 -16.97 -28.48
C GLY A 550 17.59 -17.25 -29.37
N SER A 551 18.79 -17.13 -28.79
CA SER A 551 20.06 -17.35 -29.45
C SER A 551 20.31 -18.82 -29.81
N ALA A 552 19.65 -19.76 -29.12
CA ALA A 552 19.72 -21.19 -29.45
C ALA A 552 18.84 -21.60 -30.64
N GLY A 553 18.18 -20.64 -31.30
CA GLY A 553 17.26 -20.89 -32.40
C GLY A 553 15.81 -21.11 -31.98
N ASP A 554 15.54 -21.09 -30.66
CA ASP A 554 14.20 -21.13 -30.11
C ASP A 554 13.44 -19.85 -30.46
N TYR A 555 12.16 -19.99 -30.73
CA TYR A 555 11.26 -18.88 -31.00
C TYR A 555 9.85 -19.17 -30.47
N SER A 556 9.14 -18.13 -30.15
CA SER A 556 7.70 -18.15 -29.87
C SER A 556 7.03 -16.94 -30.49
N VAL A 557 5.93 -17.17 -31.22
CA VAL A 557 5.07 -16.10 -31.73
C VAL A 557 3.64 -16.38 -31.36
N GLN A 558 2.92 -15.36 -30.95
CA GLN A 558 1.55 -15.49 -30.49
C GLN A 558 0.70 -14.25 -30.77
N ALA A 559 -0.58 -14.47 -30.98
CA ALA A 559 -1.61 -13.46 -31.01
C ALA A 559 -2.64 -13.75 -29.92
N GLY A 560 -3.13 -12.71 -29.28
CA GLY A 560 -4.09 -12.84 -28.20
C GLY A 560 -5.12 -11.72 -28.18
N LEU A 561 -6.27 -12.04 -27.62
CA LEU A 561 -7.35 -11.10 -27.32
C LEU A 561 -7.57 -11.11 -25.81
N ASN A 562 -7.51 -9.95 -25.19
CA ASN A 562 -7.76 -9.79 -23.77
C ASN A 562 -8.72 -8.63 -23.53
N GLY A 563 -9.56 -8.73 -22.51
CA GLY A 563 -10.57 -7.73 -22.20
C GLY A 563 -11.33 -8.03 -20.93
N GLN A 564 -12.32 -7.21 -20.66
CA GLN A 564 -13.27 -7.43 -19.58
C GLN A 564 -14.42 -8.30 -20.06
N VAL A 565 -14.96 -9.14 -19.17
CA VAL A 565 -16.13 -9.96 -19.46
C VAL A 565 -17.38 -9.11 -19.31
N LEU A 566 -18.05 -8.81 -20.41
CA LEU A 566 -19.23 -7.95 -20.44
C LEU A 566 -18.99 -6.63 -19.72
N ASP A 567 -19.96 -6.12 -18.99
CA ASP A 567 -19.83 -4.90 -18.17
C ASP A 567 -19.26 -5.13 -16.76
N ASP A 568 -18.80 -6.36 -16.46
CA ASP A 568 -18.18 -6.69 -15.19
C ASP A 568 -16.72 -6.20 -15.15
N ARG A 569 -16.50 -5.09 -14.44
CA ARG A 569 -15.18 -4.45 -14.33
C ARG A 569 -14.15 -5.26 -13.55
N ASP A 570 -14.56 -6.33 -12.90
CA ASP A 570 -13.73 -7.10 -11.97
C ASP A 570 -13.32 -8.45 -12.56
N THR A 571 -13.86 -8.82 -13.73
CA THR A 571 -13.58 -10.08 -14.42
C THR A 571 -12.94 -9.82 -15.80
N PHE A 572 -11.78 -10.42 -16.01
CA PHE A 572 -11.00 -10.29 -17.24
C PHE A 572 -10.79 -11.65 -17.88
N TYR A 573 -10.77 -11.65 -19.18
CA TYR A 573 -10.41 -12.83 -19.98
C TYR A 573 -9.17 -12.58 -20.83
N SER A 574 -8.47 -13.64 -21.16
CA SER A 574 -7.41 -13.67 -22.16
C SER A 574 -7.51 -14.95 -22.95
N VAL A 575 -7.55 -14.85 -24.27
CA VAL A 575 -7.50 -15.99 -25.21
C VAL A 575 -6.36 -15.75 -26.14
N GLN A 576 -5.52 -16.74 -26.37
CA GLN A 576 -4.34 -16.62 -27.18
C GLN A 576 -4.07 -17.90 -27.98
N THR A 577 -3.44 -17.73 -29.12
CA THR A 577 -2.91 -18.82 -29.96
C THR A 577 -1.52 -18.45 -30.40
N GLY A 578 -0.68 -19.43 -30.55
CA GLY A 578 0.70 -19.19 -30.91
C GLY A 578 1.38 -20.45 -31.43
N ARG A 579 2.66 -20.26 -31.75
CA ARG A 579 3.56 -21.34 -32.14
C ARG A 579 4.91 -21.09 -31.50
N ASP A 580 5.48 -22.11 -30.90
CA ASP A 580 6.86 -22.13 -30.45
C ASP A 580 7.66 -23.25 -31.04
N SER A 581 8.99 -23.13 -31.00
CA SER A 581 9.92 -24.07 -31.61
C SER A 581 9.97 -25.43 -30.90
N SER A 582 9.54 -25.52 -29.63
CA SER A 582 9.64 -26.75 -28.84
C SER A 582 8.34 -27.54 -28.78
N SER A 583 7.19 -26.88 -28.62
CA SER A 583 5.89 -27.52 -28.45
C SER A 583 4.94 -27.30 -29.65
N GLY A 584 5.42 -26.69 -30.72
CA GLY A 584 4.63 -26.47 -31.94
C GLY A 584 3.53 -25.43 -31.75
N SER A 585 2.37 -25.66 -32.35
CA SER A 585 1.23 -24.77 -32.22
C SER A 585 0.50 -25.02 -30.91
N TYR A 586 0.06 -23.94 -30.26
CA TYR A 586 -0.70 -24.01 -29.00
C TYR A 586 -1.83 -22.98 -28.95
N GLY A 587 -2.80 -23.27 -28.08
CA GLY A 587 -3.86 -22.35 -27.70
C GLY A 587 -3.96 -22.26 -26.18
N ALA A 588 -4.33 -21.10 -25.67
CA ALA A 588 -4.56 -20.93 -24.26
C ALA A 588 -5.70 -19.95 -23.98
N GLY A 589 -6.43 -20.20 -22.91
CA GLY A 589 -7.47 -19.33 -22.38
C GLY A 589 -7.30 -19.15 -20.88
N LYS A 590 -7.58 -17.95 -20.41
CA LYS A 590 -7.47 -17.60 -18.98
C LYS A 590 -8.59 -16.63 -18.61
N VAL A 591 -9.15 -16.83 -17.42
CA VAL A 591 -10.09 -15.92 -16.78
C VAL A 591 -9.57 -15.61 -15.40
N ASN A 592 -9.59 -14.35 -15.02
CA ASN A 592 -9.32 -13.91 -13.66
C ASN A 592 -10.42 -12.98 -13.17
N THR A 593 -10.78 -13.11 -11.91
CA THR A 593 -11.81 -12.28 -11.28
C THR A 593 -11.36 -11.82 -9.90
N THR A 594 -11.68 -10.57 -9.58
CA THR A 594 -11.46 -9.99 -8.25
C THR A 594 -12.80 -9.82 -7.58
N LEU A 595 -13.01 -10.56 -6.50
CA LEU A 595 -14.23 -10.53 -5.70
C LEU A 595 -13.96 -9.87 -4.34
N PRO A 596 -14.96 -9.43 -3.58
CA PRO A 596 -14.75 -8.84 -2.26
C PRO A 596 -13.97 -9.74 -1.30
N TYR A 597 -14.05 -11.04 -1.47
CA TYR A 597 -13.47 -12.08 -0.62
C TYR A 597 -12.22 -12.76 -1.20
N GLY A 598 -11.68 -12.29 -2.34
CA GLY A 598 -10.46 -12.85 -2.92
C GLY A 598 -10.30 -12.61 -4.41
N ARG A 599 -9.17 -13.06 -4.95
CA ARG A 599 -8.88 -13.08 -6.39
C ARG A 599 -8.74 -14.52 -6.84
N PHE A 600 -9.33 -14.84 -7.97
CA PHE A 600 -9.39 -16.19 -8.53
C PHE A 600 -8.95 -16.17 -9.98
N GLU A 601 -8.19 -17.16 -10.37
CA GLU A 601 -7.72 -17.33 -11.73
C GLU A 601 -7.89 -18.79 -12.15
N ALA A 602 -8.37 -18.99 -13.37
CA ALA A 602 -8.41 -20.29 -14.03
C ALA A 602 -7.88 -20.13 -15.46
N GLY A 603 -6.95 -21.00 -15.85
CA GLY A 603 -6.37 -21.00 -17.17
C GLY A 603 -6.20 -22.41 -17.69
N TYR A 604 -6.35 -22.59 -19.00
CA TYR A 604 -6.07 -23.83 -19.71
C TYR A 604 -5.22 -23.51 -20.92
N SER A 605 -4.20 -24.33 -21.14
CA SER A 605 -3.35 -24.27 -22.33
C SER A 605 -3.19 -25.65 -22.92
N GLN A 606 -3.19 -25.74 -24.24
CA GLN A 606 -3.02 -26.97 -24.99
C GLN A 606 -2.04 -26.74 -26.13
N GLY A 607 -1.01 -27.52 -26.20
CA GLY A 607 -0.04 -27.60 -27.29
C GLY A 607 -0.08 -28.96 -27.97
N GLN A 608 0.89 -29.21 -28.86
CA GLN A 608 0.98 -30.47 -29.63
C GLN A 608 1.23 -31.67 -28.69
N ASP A 609 2.07 -31.51 -27.70
CA ASP A 609 2.54 -32.58 -26.83
C ASP A 609 2.20 -32.37 -25.36
N TYR A 610 1.44 -31.31 -25.00
CA TYR A 610 1.07 -31.03 -23.63
C TYR A 610 -0.31 -30.39 -23.51
N ASP A 611 -0.93 -30.60 -22.38
CA ASP A 611 -2.00 -29.77 -21.83
C ASP A 611 -1.68 -29.35 -20.41
N ALA A 612 -2.09 -28.17 -20.04
CA ALA A 612 -1.89 -27.65 -18.70
C ALA A 612 -3.13 -26.89 -18.20
N LEU A 613 -3.58 -27.27 -17.01
CA LEU A 613 -4.61 -26.57 -16.25
C LEU A 613 -3.93 -25.80 -15.12
N THR A 614 -4.20 -24.52 -15.04
CA THR A 614 -3.71 -23.64 -13.98
C THR A 614 -4.90 -23.09 -13.18
N LEU A 615 -4.83 -23.16 -11.87
CA LEU A 615 -5.78 -22.58 -10.96
C LEU A 615 -5.01 -21.76 -9.92
N ALA A 616 -5.47 -20.54 -9.64
CA ALA A 616 -4.92 -19.74 -8.56
C ALA A 616 -6.02 -19.09 -7.73
N ALA A 617 -5.79 -19.01 -6.44
CA ALA A 617 -6.66 -18.31 -5.52
C ALA A 617 -5.80 -17.56 -4.50
N THR A 618 -6.09 -16.27 -4.34
CA THR A 618 -5.41 -15.42 -3.36
C THR A 618 -6.46 -14.65 -2.56
N GLY A 619 -6.24 -14.55 -1.26
CA GLY A 619 -7.19 -13.85 -0.40
C GLY A 619 -6.79 -13.88 1.05
N SER A 620 -7.70 -13.49 1.90
CA SER A 620 -7.49 -13.47 3.35
C SER A 620 -8.74 -13.88 4.12
N VAL A 621 -8.50 -14.37 5.31
CA VAL A 621 -9.51 -14.62 6.36
C VAL A 621 -9.09 -13.82 7.57
N VAL A 622 -9.95 -12.93 8.05
CA VAL A 622 -9.69 -12.05 9.19
C VAL A 622 -10.72 -12.32 10.27
N ALA A 623 -10.26 -12.72 11.44
CA ALA A 623 -11.07 -12.89 12.65
C ALA A 623 -10.84 -11.70 13.60
N HIS A 624 -11.92 -11.08 14.05
CA HIS A 624 -11.93 -9.90 14.89
C HIS A 624 -13.15 -9.89 15.83
N ALA A 625 -13.26 -8.92 16.72
CA ALA A 625 -14.36 -8.88 17.70
C ALA A 625 -15.77 -8.89 17.09
N GLY A 626 -15.94 -8.39 15.84
CA GLY A 626 -17.23 -8.40 15.12
C GLY A 626 -17.50 -9.67 14.30
N GLY A 627 -16.62 -10.69 14.34
CA GLY A 627 -16.78 -11.95 13.61
C GLY A 627 -15.64 -12.31 12.70
N ILE A 628 -15.94 -13.02 11.62
CA ILE A 628 -14.96 -13.45 10.61
C ILE A 628 -15.36 -12.85 9.26
N ASN A 629 -14.39 -12.21 8.61
CA ASN A 629 -14.56 -11.65 7.27
C ASN A 629 -13.51 -12.21 6.30
N LEU A 630 -13.97 -12.53 5.11
CA LEU A 630 -13.10 -12.85 3.99
C LEU A 630 -12.69 -11.54 3.30
N GLY A 631 -11.50 -11.49 2.75
CA GLY A 631 -10.97 -10.31 2.06
C GLY A 631 -10.04 -10.64 0.91
N GLN A 632 -9.71 -9.62 0.14
CA GLN A 632 -8.63 -9.68 -0.83
C GLN A 632 -7.28 -9.89 -0.14
N PRO A 633 -6.20 -10.21 -0.87
CA PRO A 633 -4.86 -10.38 -0.27
C PRO A 633 -4.44 -9.15 0.53
N LEU A 634 -3.98 -9.37 1.76
CA LEU A 634 -3.59 -8.31 2.68
C LEU A 634 -2.14 -7.87 2.43
N GLY A 635 -1.90 -6.57 2.53
CA GLY A 635 -0.58 -6.02 2.76
C GLY A 635 -0.09 -6.26 4.20
N GLU A 636 1.04 -5.66 4.54
CA GLU A 636 1.59 -5.71 5.90
C GLU A 636 0.67 -5.02 6.91
N THR A 637 0.11 -3.88 6.51
CA THR A 637 -0.84 -3.06 7.27
C THR A 637 -2.14 -2.97 6.50
N PHE A 638 -3.25 -3.19 7.15
CA PHE A 638 -4.60 -3.22 6.56
C PHE A 638 -5.61 -2.68 7.56
N ALA A 639 -6.87 -2.44 7.17
CA ALA A 639 -7.88 -1.92 8.06
C ALA A 639 -9.19 -2.70 7.99
N LEU A 640 -9.95 -2.64 9.05
CA LEU A 640 -11.32 -3.14 9.10
C LEU A 640 -12.28 -1.95 9.00
N VAL A 641 -13.21 -2.00 8.08
CA VAL A 641 -14.24 -0.98 7.88
C VAL A 641 -15.57 -1.53 8.36
N HIS A 642 -16.29 -0.77 9.17
CA HIS A 642 -17.59 -1.14 9.70
C HIS A 642 -18.64 -0.09 9.35
N VAL A 643 -19.69 -0.53 8.69
CA VAL A 643 -20.92 0.22 8.39
C VAL A 643 -22.05 -0.58 8.99
N PRO A 644 -22.59 -0.20 10.17
CA PRO A 644 -23.61 -0.98 10.88
C PRO A 644 -24.80 -1.27 9.99
N ASP A 645 -25.24 -2.52 9.99
CA ASP A 645 -26.46 -3.02 9.30
C ASP A 645 -26.48 -2.80 7.78
N VAL A 646 -25.34 -2.47 7.17
CA VAL A 646 -25.22 -2.23 5.74
C VAL A 646 -24.27 -3.24 5.10
N GLY A 647 -24.84 -4.23 4.40
CA GLY A 647 -24.12 -5.12 3.51
C GLY A 647 -23.97 -4.53 2.10
N GLY A 648 -22.83 -4.77 1.43
CA GLY A 648 -22.61 -4.32 0.06
C GLY A 648 -22.12 -2.86 -0.09
N ALA A 649 -21.86 -2.14 1.01
CA ALA A 649 -21.26 -0.80 0.93
C ALA A 649 -19.83 -0.89 0.39
N ARG A 650 -19.58 -0.32 -0.81
CA ARG A 650 -18.29 -0.40 -1.49
C ARG A 650 -17.34 0.70 -1.07
N LEU A 651 -16.05 0.36 -0.96
CA LEU A 651 -14.98 1.33 -0.76
C LEU A 651 -14.57 1.94 -2.11
N LYS A 652 -14.54 3.27 -2.18
CA LYS A 652 -14.23 3.99 -3.43
C LYS A 652 -12.79 3.79 -3.92
N SER A 653 -11.83 3.62 -2.99
CA SER A 653 -10.40 3.55 -3.29
C SER A 653 -9.89 2.14 -3.62
N PHE A 654 -10.74 1.12 -3.53
CA PHE A 654 -10.36 -0.27 -3.74
C PHE A 654 -11.36 -0.96 -4.68
N ASN A 655 -10.83 -1.62 -5.70
CA ASN A 655 -11.68 -2.38 -6.61
C ASN A 655 -12.34 -3.53 -5.86
N ASN A 656 -13.69 -3.57 -5.94
CA ASN A 656 -14.53 -4.62 -5.42
C ASN A 656 -14.30 -4.98 -3.94
N VAL A 657 -14.02 -3.99 -3.10
CA VAL A 657 -14.05 -4.15 -1.64
C VAL A 657 -15.37 -3.61 -1.12
N ALA A 658 -16.17 -4.45 -0.48
CA ALA A 658 -17.49 -4.11 0.04
C ALA A 658 -17.74 -4.76 1.40
N THR A 659 -18.66 -4.18 2.18
CA THR A 659 -19.10 -4.77 3.44
C THR A 659 -19.84 -6.08 3.20
N ALA A 660 -19.54 -7.08 4.02
CA ALA A 660 -20.28 -8.33 4.09
C ALA A 660 -21.62 -8.12 4.80
N ALA A 661 -22.44 -9.18 4.93
CA ALA A 661 -23.73 -9.12 5.59
C ALA A 661 -23.66 -8.68 7.07
N ASN A 662 -22.52 -8.86 7.72
CA ASN A 662 -22.28 -8.39 9.10
C ASN A 662 -21.85 -6.92 9.17
N GLY A 663 -21.92 -6.16 8.08
CA GLY A 663 -21.54 -4.75 8.01
C GLY A 663 -20.03 -4.48 8.01
N TYR A 664 -19.18 -5.50 7.95
CA TYR A 664 -17.72 -5.34 7.92
C TYR A 664 -17.12 -5.58 6.54
N ALA A 665 -16.10 -4.77 6.19
CA ALA A 665 -15.24 -4.98 5.03
C ALA A 665 -13.77 -4.97 5.44
N VAL A 666 -12.95 -5.77 4.77
CA VAL A 666 -11.51 -5.76 4.95
C VAL A 666 -10.87 -4.87 3.88
N MET A 667 -10.32 -3.74 4.29
CA MET A 667 -9.51 -2.87 3.43
C MET A 667 -8.10 -3.46 3.32
N PRO A 668 -7.67 -3.96 2.16
CA PRO A 668 -6.52 -4.85 2.06
C PRO A 668 -5.17 -4.19 2.32
N TYR A 669 -5.09 -2.88 2.19
CA TYR A 669 -3.84 -2.13 2.36
C TYR A 669 -4.09 -0.77 2.99
N ALA A 670 -3.24 -0.42 3.95
CA ALA A 670 -3.11 0.92 4.50
C ALA A 670 -1.63 1.27 4.65
N GLN A 671 -1.27 2.52 4.38
CA GLN A 671 0.10 2.98 4.52
C GLN A 671 0.41 3.25 5.99
N PRO A 672 1.40 2.56 6.60
CA PRO A 672 1.74 2.77 7.99
C PRO A 672 2.31 4.16 8.24
N TYR A 673 1.98 4.73 9.40
CA TYR A 673 2.42 6.05 9.87
C TYR A 673 2.05 7.21 8.94
N ARG A 674 1.04 7.01 8.08
CA ARG A 674 0.52 8.02 7.16
C ARG A 674 -0.99 8.13 7.29
N THR A 675 -1.51 9.29 6.92
CA THR A 675 -2.95 9.48 6.79
C THR A 675 -3.48 8.70 5.60
N ASN A 676 -4.38 7.76 5.88
CA ASN A 676 -5.12 7.02 4.88
C ASN A 676 -6.57 7.49 4.87
N TRP A 677 -7.06 7.87 3.71
CA TRP A 677 -8.45 8.26 3.51
C TRP A 677 -9.28 7.05 3.14
N VAL A 678 -10.32 6.79 3.92
CA VAL A 678 -11.29 5.72 3.68
C VAL A 678 -12.60 6.35 3.27
N SER A 679 -13.06 6.07 2.06
CA SER A 679 -14.29 6.63 1.52
C SER A 679 -15.22 5.55 0.96
N LEU A 680 -16.52 5.69 1.23
CA LEU A 680 -17.58 4.82 0.69
C LEU A 680 -18.10 5.39 -0.63
N ASP A 681 -18.44 4.51 -1.58
CA ASP A 681 -19.13 4.89 -2.80
C ASP A 681 -20.65 5.02 -2.53
N THR A 682 -21.09 6.24 -2.28
CA THR A 682 -22.48 6.53 -1.95
C THR A 682 -23.46 6.34 -3.12
N ARG A 683 -22.94 6.28 -4.37
CA ARG A 683 -23.78 6.10 -5.57
C ARG A 683 -24.45 4.73 -5.65
N GLN A 684 -23.87 3.74 -4.97
CA GLN A 684 -24.35 2.35 -4.94
C GLN A 684 -25.07 1.99 -3.64
N LEU A 685 -25.14 2.93 -2.70
CA LEU A 685 -25.95 2.76 -1.49
C LEU A 685 -27.42 2.97 -1.83
N GLY A 686 -28.27 2.12 -1.26
CA GLY A 686 -29.73 2.24 -1.39
C GLY A 686 -30.24 3.57 -0.83
N ALA A 687 -31.41 4.00 -1.30
CA ALA A 687 -32.07 5.20 -0.78
C ALA A 687 -32.44 5.06 0.71
N ASP A 688 -32.44 3.85 1.24
CA ASP A 688 -32.78 3.49 2.60
C ASP A 688 -31.63 3.66 3.62
N ILE A 689 -30.48 4.15 3.14
CA ILE A 689 -29.28 4.32 3.95
C ILE A 689 -28.93 5.80 3.99
N ASP A 690 -28.71 6.31 5.18
CA ASP A 690 -28.18 7.63 5.42
C ASP A 690 -26.85 7.55 6.17
N LEU A 691 -25.82 8.23 5.65
CA LEU A 691 -24.49 8.25 6.24
C LEU A 691 -24.21 9.63 6.81
N GLU A 692 -23.82 9.70 8.07
CA GLU A 692 -23.37 10.97 8.67
C GLU A 692 -22.15 11.54 7.95
N SER A 693 -21.24 10.66 7.51
CA SER A 693 -20.09 11.00 6.67
C SER A 693 -19.73 9.81 5.79
N ALA A 694 -19.46 10.05 4.52
CA ALA A 694 -19.01 9.04 3.57
C ALA A 694 -17.46 8.92 3.51
N ILE A 695 -16.73 9.73 4.28
CA ILE A 695 -15.25 9.74 4.28
C ILE A 695 -14.73 9.90 5.71
N THR A 696 -13.67 9.18 6.02
CA THR A 696 -12.93 9.29 7.28
C THR A 696 -11.44 9.03 7.04
N GLN A 697 -10.61 9.23 8.06
CA GLN A 697 -9.16 9.04 7.98
C GLN A 697 -8.65 8.15 9.11
N ILE A 698 -7.59 7.41 8.84
CA ILE A 698 -6.86 6.61 9.82
C ILE A 698 -5.35 6.78 9.64
N VAL A 699 -4.60 6.56 10.70
CA VAL A 699 -3.13 6.58 10.70
C VAL A 699 -2.64 5.32 11.42
N PRO A 700 -2.57 4.19 10.71
CA PRO A 700 -2.17 2.93 11.34
C PRO A 700 -0.69 2.89 11.70
N ARG A 701 -0.33 2.22 12.78
CA ARG A 701 1.03 1.72 13.02
C ARG A 701 1.34 0.57 12.06
N ARG A 702 2.60 0.26 11.83
CA ARG A 702 3.03 -0.87 10.99
C ARG A 702 2.40 -2.18 11.49
N GLY A 703 1.81 -2.94 10.57
CA GLY A 703 1.16 -4.21 10.86
C GLY A 703 -0.13 -4.10 11.70
N ALA A 704 -0.62 -2.89 12.00
CA ALA A 704 -1.88 -2.69 12.70
C ALA A 704 -3.10 -2.96 11.82
N MET A 705 -4.24 -3.21 12.47
CA MET A 705 -5.56 -3.28 11.86
C MET A 705 -6.50 -2.29 12.56
N PRO A 706 -6.46 -0.99 12.23
CA PRO A 706 -7.42 -0.04 12.77
C PRO A 706 -8.84 -0.37 12.32
N LEU A 707 -9.81 -0.03 13.18
CA LEU A 707 -11.23 -0.14 12.90
C LEU A 707 -11.80 1.22 12.49
N VAL A 708 -12.23 1.29 11.24
CA VAL A 708 -12.89 2.45 10.65
C VAL A 708 -14.40 2.30 10.83
N ARG A 709 -15.01 3.15 11.65
CA ARG A 709 -16.46 3.12 11.89
C ARG A 709 -17.14 4.24 11.15
N PHE A 710 -18.10 3.89 10.30
CA PHE A 710 -19.05 4.84 9.72
C PHE A 710 -20.34 4.80 10.52
N LYS A 711 -20.93 5.95 10.76
CA LYS A 711 -22.27 6.05 11.33
C LYS A 711 -23.28 6.01 10.19
N ALA A 712 -24.11 4.98 10.17
CA ALA A 712 -25.17 4.79 9.21
C ALA A 712 -26.49 4.65 9.93
N ALA A 713 -27.53 5.25 9.39
CA ALA A 713 -28.92 4.99 9.74
C ALA A 713 -29.57 4.23 8.58
N VAL A 714 -30.23 3.13 8.89
CA VAL A 714 -30.93 2.30 7.91
C VAL A 714 -32.42 2.38 8.19
N GLY A 715 -33.23 2.74 7.19
CA GLY A 715 -34.65 2.91 7.35
C GLY A 715 -35.36 3.10 6.02
N ARG A 716 -36.66 3.30 6.07
CA ARG A 716 -37.45 3.62 4.90
C ARG A 716 -37.55 5.14 4.71
N ARG A 717 -37.29 5.64 3.52
CA ARG A 717 -37.50 7.06 3.22
C ARG A 717 -38.98 7.30 3.00
N VAL A 718 -39.54 8.17 3.83
CA VAL A 718 -40.95 8.53 3.82
C VAL A 718 -41.13 10.03 3.71
N GLN A 719 -41.85 10.47 2.71
CA GLN A 719 -42.30 11.84 2.58
C GLN A 719 -43.68 11.96 3.29
N PHE A 720 -43.66 12.49 4.51
CA PHE A 720 -44.90 12.72 5.28
C PHE A 720 -45.53 14.03 4.81
N GLU A 721 -46.79 14.02 4.40
CA GLU A 721 -47.66 15.17 4.24
C GLU A 721 -48.38 15.42 5.55
N LEU A 722 -47.96 16.46 6.27
CA LEU A 722 -48.46 16.77 7.61
C LEU A 722 -49.63 17.72 7.52
N VAL A 723 -50.81 17.29 7.98
CA VAL A 723 -52.03 18.09 7.99
C VAL A 723 -52.56 18.14 9.43
N ARG A 724 -52.94 19.34 9.92
CA ARG A 724 -53.51 19.47 11.24
C ARG A 724 -54.94 18.93 11.28
N ALA A 725 -55.47 18.70 12.49
CA ALA A 725 -56.82 18.19 12.68
C ALA A 725 -57.91 19.08 12.06
N ASP A 726 -57.66 20.39 11.98
CA ASP A 726 -58.56 21.40 11.35
C ASP A 726 -58.39 21.46 9.81
N GLY A 727 -57.55 20.63 9.23
CA GLY A 727 -57.28 20.65 7.80
C GLY A 727 -56.23 21.70 7.35
N SER A 728 -55.70 22.52 8.26
CA SER A 728 -54.66 23.48 7.94
C SER A 728 -53.29 22.84 7.79
N LYS A 729 -52.36 23.55 7.10
CA LYS A 729 -50.98 23.12 6.88
C LYS A 729 -50.13 23.33 8.15
N VAL A 730 -49.17 22.45 8.39
CA VAL A 730 -48.12 22.66 9.36
C VAL A 730 -47.14 23.72 8.81
N PRO A 731 -46.68 24.69 9.61
CA PRO A 731 -45.84 25.77 9.11
C PRO A 731 -44.49 25.33 8.61
N LEU A 732 -43.95 26.06 7.62
CA LEU A 732 -42.55 25.93 7.21
C LEU A 732 -41.61 26.10 8.38
N GLY A 733 -40.57 25.24 8.47
CA GLY A 733 -39.56 25.31 9.49
C GLY A 733 -39.95 24.57 10.80
N ALA A 734 -41.11 23.93 10.86
CA ALA A 734 -41.47 23.07 11.99
C ALA A 734 -40.50 21.89 12.07
N SER A 735 -40.00 21.60 13.28
CA SER A 735 -39.15 20.44 13.54
C SER A 735 -40.02 19.18 13.65
N VAL A 736 -39.62 18.12 12.93
CA VAL A 736 -40.19 16.78 13.05
C VAL A 736 -39.22 15.93 13.86
N GLU A 737 -39.70 15.43 15.00
CA GLU A 737 -38.90 14.73 15.99
C GLU A 737 -39.48 13.30 16.19
N ASP A 738 -38.65 12.37 16.66
CA ASP A 738 -39.09 11.04 17.09
C ASP A 738 -39.67 11.09 18.52
N GLU A 739 -40.13 9.93 19.05
CA GLU A 739 -40.63 9.82 20.40
C GLU A 739 -39.58 10.12 21.49
N GLN A 740 -38.29 10.09 21.15
CA GLN A 740 -37.18 10.42 22.03
C GLN A 740 -36.75 11.89 21.91
N GLY A 741 -37.38 12.68 21.05
CA GLY A 741 -37.08 14.10 20.84
C GLY A 741 -35.88 14.34 19.92
N ARG A 742 -35.41 13.33 19.16
CA ARG A 742 -34.38 13.51 18.15
C ARG A 742 -35.00 14.15 16.91
N ALA A 743 -34.39 15.21 16.42
CA ALA A 743 -34.81 15.85 15.19
C ALA A 743 -34.58 14.93 13.97
N LEU A 744 -35.64 14.63 13.21
CA LEU A 744 -35.61 13.79 12.04
C LEU A 744 -35.60 14.59 10.74
N ALA A 745 -36.39 15.66 10.69
CA ALA A 745 -36.52 16.50 9.51
C ALA A 745 -37.09 17.88 9.86
N VAL A 746 -37.17 18.75 8.87
CA VAL A 746 -37.83 20.05 8.91
C VAL A 746 -38.93 20.11 7.87
N VAL A 747 -40.08 20.67 8.22
CA VAL A 747 -41.22 20.79 7.33
C VAL A 747 -40.94 21.83 6.24
N ASP A 748 -41.22 21.48 4.99
CA ASP A 748 -41.07 22.31 3.79
C ASP A 748 -42.29 23.29 3.59
N PRO A 749 -42.26 24.22 2.62
CA PRO A 749 -43.38 25.14 2.32
C PRO A 749 -44.68 24.43 1.91
N SER A 750 -44.60 23.19 1.46
CA SER A 750 -45.74 22.36 1.08
C SER A 750 -46.36 21.58 2.24
N SER A 751 -45.85 21.74 3.48
CA SER A 751 -46.19 20.97 4.67
C SER A 751 -45.77 19.51 4.59
N GLN A 752 -44.60 19.28 3.92
CA GLN A 752 -44.04 17.95 3.75
C GLN A 752 -42.70 17.84 4.52
N ALA A 753 -42.42 16.65 5.02
CA ALA A 753 -41.14 16.33 5.66
C ALA A 753 -40.64 14.98 5.14
N LEU A 754 -39.40 14.96 4.64
CA LEU A 754 -38.76 13.71 4.21
C LEU A 754 -37.97 13.13 5.40
N VAL A 755 -38.42 11.99 5.89
CA VAL A 755 -37.87 11.32 7.08
C VAL A 755 -37.32 9.95 6.67
N LEU A 756 -36.18 9.57 7.23
CA LEU A 756 -35.71 8.18 7.24
C LEU A 756 -36.30 7.50 8.48
N SER A 757 -37.32 6.68 8.30
CA SER A 757 -37.97 5.94 9.39
C SER A 757 -37.31 4.60 9.62
N GLU A 758 -36.81 4.37 10.84
CA GLU A 758 -36.25 3.08 11.27
C GLU A 758 -37.33 2.05 11.56
N GLN A 759 -38.57 2.50 11.76
CA GLN A 759 -39.72 1.67 12.13
C GLN A 759 -40.85 1.80 11.09
N ASP A 760 -41.61 0.74 10.91
CA ASP A 760 -42.78 0.72 10.02
C ASP A 760 -44.03 1.37 10.63
N SER A 761 -44.04 1.64 11.93
CA SER A 761 -45.09 2.36 12.63
C SER A 761 -44.53 3.13 13.82
N GLY A 762 -45.14 4.26 14.16
CA GLY A 762 -44.71 5.08 15.27
C GLY A 762 -45.48 6.38 15.36
N ARG A 763 -44.93 7.34 16.09
CA ARG A 763 -45.45 8.71 16.20
C ARG A 763 -44.37 9.74 15.93
N LEU A 764 -44.68 10.70 15.08
CA LEU A 764 -43.87 11.88 14.89
C LEU A 764 -44.33 12.98 15.81
N GLN A 765 -43.43 13.63 16.48
CA GLN A 765 -43.67 14.89 17.22
C GLN A 765 -43.30 16.04 16.32
N VAL A 766 -44.23 16.94 16.07
CA VAL A 766 -43.98 18.10 15.22
C VAL A 766 -44.08 19.36 16.06
N ARG A 767 -43.02 20.18 16.06
CA ARG A 767 -42.91 21.38 16.91
C ARG A 767 -42.64 22.64 16.09
N TRP A 768 -43.33 23.72 16.41
CA TRP A 768 -43.10 25.03 15.83
C TRP A 768 -43.47 26.13 16.82
N SER A 769 -42.63 27.11 17.00
CA SER A 769 -42.82 28.11 18.06
C SER A 769 -43.10 27.44 19.42
N ASP A 770 -44.20 27.75 20.08
CA ASP A 770 -44.68 27.15 21.32
C ASP A 770 -45.74 26.08 21.15
N GLN A 771 -46.00 25.66 19.90
CA GLN A 771 -47.00 24.67 19.57
C GLN A 771 -46.34 23.31 19.22
N ARG A 772 -47.06 22.25 19.53
CA ARG A 772 -46.72 20.89 19.18
C ARG A 772 -47.93 20.09 18.77
N CYS A 773 -47.74 19.10 17.94
CA CYS A 773 -48.76 18.08 17.66
C CYS A 773 -48.10 16.72 17.45
N GLU A 774 -48.85 15.65 17.59
CA GLU A 774 -48.38 14.27 17.34
C GLU A 774 -49.06 13.71 16.10
N ALA A 775 -48.29 13.09 15.26
CA ALA A 775 -48.77 12.42 14.05
C ALA A 775 -48.45 10.92 14.08
N PRO A 776 -49.40 10.08 14.44
CA PRO A 776 -49.23 8.62 14.35
C PRO A 776 -49.14 8.20 12.88
N PHE A 777 -48.30 7.23 12.59
CA PHE A 777 -48.16 6.67 11.24
C PHE A 777 -48.00 5.15 11.28
N GLU A 778 -48.46 4.52 10.18
CA GLU A 778 -48.19 3.13 9.83
C GLU A 778 -47.88 3.06 8.34
N LEU A 779 -46.71 2.52 8.01
CA LEU A 779 -46.24 2.45 6.63
C LEU A 779 -46.89 1.29 5.88
N PRO A 780 -47.32 1.48 4.63
CA PRO A 780 -47.80 0.40 3.81
C PRO A 780 -46.69 -0.64 3.53
N PRO A 781 -47.01 -1.83 3.06
CA PRO A 781 -46.02 -2.80 2.59
C PRO A 781 -45.04 -2.13 1.61
N ARG A 782 -43.75 -2.45 1.76
CA ARG A 782 -42.70 -1.84 0.95
C ARG A 782 -42.88 -2.15 -0.54
N ASP A 783 -42.84 -1.09 -1.38
CA ASP A 783 -42.80 -1.21 -2.84
C ASP A 783 -41.35 -1.04 -3.30
N PRO A 784 -40.64 -2.11 -3.74
CA PRO A 784 -39.22 -2.02 -4.17
C PRO A 784 -38.98 -1.09 -5.36
N ALA A 785 -40.03 -0.74 -6.14
CA ALA A 785 -39.92 0.13 -7.29
C ALA A 785 -39.87 1.63 -6.90
N ARG A 786 -40.18 1.96 -5.65
CA ARG A 786 -40.22 3.32 -5.16
C ARG A 786 -38.99 3.67 -4.37
N VAL A 787 -38.41 4.84 -4.66
CA VAL A 787 -37.25 5.38 -3.92
C VAL A 787 -37.66 5.90 -2.55
N TYR A 788 -38.90 6.37 -2.41
CA TYR A 788 -39.49 6.82 -1.15
C TYR A 788 -41.02 6.61 -1.15
N GLU A 789 -41.58 6.43 0.03
CA GLU A 789 -43.02 6.33 0.27
C GLU A 789 -43.61 7.72 0.47
N ARG A 790 -44.90 7.88 0.12
CA ARG A 790 -45.66 9.09 0.46
C ARG A 790 -46.79 8.72 1.40
N LEU A 791 -46.84 9.38 2.52
CA LEU A 791 -47.88 9.12 3.53
C LEU A 791 -48.47 10.43 4.06
N LYS A 792 -49.79 10.57 3.96
CA LYS A 792 -50.51 11.68 4.56
C LYS A 792 -50.86 11.32 5.98
N VAL A 793 -50.47 12.15 6.94
CA VAL A 793 -50.73 11.94 8.38
C VAL A 793 -51.38 13.18 9.00
N ILE A 794 -52.27 12.91 9.94
CA ILE A 794 -52.98 13.95 10.66
C ILE A 794 -52.22 14.21 11.98
N CYS A 795 -51.79 15.45 12.16
CA CYS A 795 -51.11 15.95 13.34
C CYS A 795 -52.18 16.42 14.37
N GLN A 796 -52.33 15.69 15.44
CA GLN A 796 -53.33 15.93 16.48
C GLN A 796 -52.75 16.61 17.70
#